data_9ee5080d566e89f0c4cddc34356e9cab
#
_entry.id   9ee5080d566e89f0c4cddc34356e9cab
#
_cell.length_a   1.000
_cell.length_b   1.000
_cell.length_c   1.000
_cell.angle_alpha   90.00
_cell.angle_beta   90.00
_cell.angle_gamma   90.00
#
_symmetry.space_group_name_H-M   'P 1'
#
loop_
_entity.id
_entity.type
_entity.pdbx_description
1 polymer ?
#
loop_
_entity_poly.entity_id
_entity_poly.type
_entity_poly.pdbx_seq_one_letter_code
_entity_poly.pdbx_strand_id
1 'polypeptide(L)'
;MEKMFEKYQLNGLELVNRFVFPPIKLAYGSPDGKVTERQLTFYQQIAQGGPAIIILEPVAVTPDGREHPKQLAIHFPYSSNELKKIVEVIHREGRLACLHLNHAGAAANPKATGTKPKAPTAITCPTTEQKAEALTEEEIDDIITAYGDAAQVALDADFDLIEIQAGHGYLVSQFLNTKINRREDKYGQDPLLFAREVISTVRTNAPGLPLVIRISGNEMSPEYGISQEDLLPLLELAAEKQAAAIHVGMGNSCFSPPWYFHHGALPHDPQIDSLFWVKHHTPLPVIAAGRMGRKKKVLELTEKGLADLIAMGRPLIADPNLIEKWKEQKDAEVIHCGYCLQGCLHRLKNGEPLGCNLNPEVGRPPLLQTDTPLKVLVVGGGPAGMSAALYMKRRGHDVTLAEKKDQLGGQFALAWKCPGKAEMKPGLEDLEKQVRNAGVTIMTRTAVDVDLVKKHNPDLLVWATGAVQNIPQIPGLEEQHVLTSLEYLEGEKEVRGPRILVIGAGRVGLEIAEKLGKEGYEVVATKRTDPIGSMMEMITKKLALMRIEKLPNVTLMPHTTVKKFNPGNVEIVQDGVEMSLEPFQTVILASGMLSAPGPDEGIKKVVPRLEIIGDANQVQDIFAAVHAGYELALKY
;
A
#
# COMPACT_ATOMS: atom_id res chain seq x y z
N MET A 1 -15.71 -0.15 21.77
CA MET A 1 -16.17 -0.23 20.35
C MET A 1 -17.61 0.25 20.15
N GLU A 2 -18.53 0.00 21.07
CA GLU A 2 -19.95 0.43 20.95
C GLU A 2 -20.08 1.90 20.55
N LYS A 3 -19.39 2.80 21.26
CA LYS A 3 -19.35 4.24 20.93
C LYS A 3 -19.00 4.54 19.46
N MET A 4 -18.24 3.69 18.78
CA MET A 4 -17.86 3.88 17.38
C MET A 4 -19.02 3.58 16.40
N PHE A 5 -19.99 2.81 16.85
CA PHE A 5 -21.19 2.45 16.08
C PHE A 5 -22.42 3.29 16.45
N GLU A 6 -22.30 4.19 17.45
CA GLU A 6 -23.34 5.17 17.77
C GLU A 6 -23.40 6.26 16.69
N LYS A 7 -24.60 6.79 16.47
CA LYS A 7 -24.80 7.98 15.64
C LYS A 7 -23.97 9.14 16.16
N TYR A 8 -23.48 9.96 15.25
CA TYR A 8 -22.67 11.14 15.57
C TYR A 8 -23.16 12.35 14.80
N GLN A 9 -23.29 13.52 15.46
CA GLN A 9 -23.63 14.77 14.81
C GLN A 9 -22.36 15.50 14.36
N LEU A 10 -22.23 15.73 13.07
CA LEU A 10 -21.11 16.45 12.46
C LEU A 10 -21.64 17.66 11.67
N ASN A 11 -21.56 18.84 12.24
CA ASN A 11 -21.97 20.09 11.59
C ASN A 11 -23.33 20.00 10.87
N GLY A 12 -24.36 19.51 11.56
CA GLY A 12 -25.72 19.34 11.02
C GLY A 12 -25.98 18.03 10.29
N LEU A 13 -24.97 17.24 9.98
CA LEU A 13 -25.12 15.91 9.38
C LEU A 13 -25.21 14.83 10.47
N GLU A 14 -26.16 13.91 10.35
CA GLU A 14 -26.24 12.72 11.19
C GLU A 14 -25.47 11.57 10.57
N LEU A 15 -24.37 11.17 11.19
CA LEU A 15 -23.55 10.02 10.80
C LEU A 15 -24.07 8.74 11.48
N VAL A 16 -24.19 7.67 10.72
CA VAL A 16 -24.65 6.35 11.24
C VAL A 16 -23.60 5.64 12.12
N ASN A 17 -22.36 6.08 12.08
CA ASN A 17 -21.23 5.63 12.90
C ASN A 17 -20.07 6.64 12.77
N ARG A 18 -18.90 6.34 13.38
CA ARG A 18 -17.74 7.22 13.41
C ARG A 18 -16.60 6.78 12.47
N PHE A 19 -16.89 5.97 11.46
CA PHE A 19 -15.89 5.52 10.49
C PHE A 19 -15.97 6.30 9.18
N VAL A 20 -14.79 6.59 8.62
CA VAL A 20 -14.63 7.36 7.38
C VAL A 20 -13.73 6.58 6.43
N PHE A 21 -14.07 6.54 5.14
CA PHE A 21 -13.12 6.13 4.10
C PHE A 21 -12.37 7.38 3.61
N PRO A 22 -11.02 7.47 3.77
CA PRO A 22 -10.26 8.65 3.38
C PRO A 22 -9.94 8.66 1.87
N PRO A 23 -9.52 9.81 1.31
CA PRO A 23 -9.18 9.91 -0.10
C PRO A 23 -7.94 9.06 -0.45
N ILE A 24 -8.11 8.12 -1.35
CA ILE A 24 -7.05 7.23 -1.86
C ILE A 24 -7.08 7.23 -3.38
N LYS A 25 -5.93 7.46 -4.00
CA LYS A 25 -5.77 7.37 -5.46
C LYS A 25 -6.03 5.94 -5.94
N LEU A 26 -6.87 5.79 -6.94
CA LEU A 26 -7.27 4.48 -7.49
C LEU A 26 -6.62 4.16 -8.83
N ALA A 27 -6.41 5.17 -9.67
CA ALA A 27 -6.04 5.02 -11.09
C ALA A 27 -7.03 4.13 -11.87
N TYR A 28 -8.30 4.17 -11.51
CA TYR A 28 -9.37 3.45 -12.20
C TYR A 28 -10.06 4.33 -13.25
N GLY A 29 -10.01 5.66 -13.13
CA GLY A 29 -10.58 6.59 -14.07
C GLY A 29 -9.99 6.47 -15.48
N SER A 30 -10.64 7.07 -16.45
CA SER A 30 -10.11 7.21 -17.80
C SER A 30 -9.26 8.48 -17.93
N PRO A 31 -8.32 8.55 -18.89
CA PRO A 31 -7.49 9.75 -19.08
C PRO A 31 -8.28 11.00 -19.45
N ASP A 32 -9.47 10.85 -20.02
CA ASP A 32 -10.40 11.93 -20.37
C ASP A 32 -11.34 12.33 -19.22
N GLY A 33 -11.09 11.83 -17.99
CA GLY A 33 -11.81 12.21 -16.78
C GLY A 33 -13.15 11.49 -16.55
N LYS A 34 -13.49 10.49 -17.35
CA LYS A 34 -14.72 9.72 -17.16
C LYS A 34 -14.56 8.69 -16.05
N VAL A 35 -15.64 8.52 -15.31
CA VAL A 35 -15.78 7.47 -14.31
C VAL A 35 -15.99 6.13 -15.00
N THR A 36 -15.30 5.08 -14.53
CA THR A 36 -15.38 3.72 -15.07
C THR A 36 -16.25 2.82 -14.20
N GLU A 37 -16.76 1.72 -14.77
CA GLU A 37 -17.48 0.68 -14.01
C GLU A 37 -16.65 0.14 -12.84
N ARG A 38 -15.33 0.06 -12.99
CA ARG A 38 -14.44 -0.36 -11.92
C ARG A 38 -14.42 0.62 -10.76
N GLN A 39 -14.46 1.94 -11.02
CA GLN A 39 -14.60 2.94 -9.96
C GLN A 39 -15.94 2.82 -9.25
N LEU A 40 -17.03 2.68 -10.00
CA LEU A 40 -18.37 2.51 -9.42
C LEU A 40 -18.43 1.26 -8.54
N THR A 41 -17.94 0.12 -9.04
CA THR A 41 -17.87 -1.13 -8.26
C THR A 41 -17.05 -0.96 -6.99
N PHE A 42 -15.91 -0.27 -7.07
CA PHE A 42 -15.06 -0.01 -5.91
C PHE A 42 -15.77 0.82 -4.84
N TYR A 43 -16.37 1.96 -5.24
CA TYR A 43 -17.08 2.82 -4.28
C TYR A 43 -18.33 2.14 -3.70
N GLN A 44 -19.01 1.31 -4.49
CA GLN A 44 -20.11 0.47 -4.00
C GLN A 44 -19.63 -0.52 -2.94
N GLN A 45 -18.54 -1.26 -3.19
CA GLN A 45 -17.95 -2.19 -2.22
C GLN A 45 -17.59 -1.49 -0.90
N ILE A 46 -16.98 -0.30 -0.99
CA ILE A 46 -16.64 0.49 0.21
C ILE A 46 -17.90 0.95 0.93
N ALA A 47 -18.92 1.43 0.22
CA ALA A 47 -20.16 1.92 0.81
C ALA A 47 -20.94 0.81 1.53
N GLN A 48 -21.01 -0.38 0.92
CA GLN A 48 -21.59 -1.58 1.53
C GLN A 48 -20.84 -2.00 2.80
N GLY A 49 -19.53 -1.76 2.85
CA GLY A 49 -18.68 -2.07 4.00
C GLY A 49 -18.88 -1.19 5.24
N GLY A 50 -19.71 -0.16 5.18
CA GLY A 50 -20.27 0.50 6.35
C GLY A 50 -19.69 1.81 6.83
N PRO A 51 -18.65 2.46 6.24
CA PRO A 51 -18.21 3.78 6.72
C PRO A 51 -19.32 4.83 6.54
N ALA A 52 -19.48 5.74 7.50
CA ALA A 52 -20.52 6.77 7.45
C ALA A 52 -20.24 7.81 6.36
N ILE A 53 -18.96 8.16 6.15
CA ILE A 53 -18.51 9.12 5.14
C ILE A 53 -17.52 8.41 4.21
N ILE A 54 -17.69 8.64 2.90
CA ILE A 54 -16.74 8.21 1.88
C ILE A 54 -16.16 9.45 1.21
N ILE A 55 -14.89 9.72 1.49
CA ILE A 55 -14.15 10.80 0.84
C ILE A 55 -13.56 10.24 -0.44
N LEU A 56 -13.89 10.86 -1.57
CA LEU A 56 -13.42 10.42 -2.89
C LEU A 56 -11.90 10.51 -3.01
N GLU A 57 -11.34 9.78 -3.98
CA GLU A 57 -9.95 9.99 -4.40
C GLU A 57 -9.68 11.46 -4.73
N PRO A 58 -8.41 11.94 -4.64
CA PRO A 58 -8.11 13.34 -4.90
C PRO A 58 -8.60 13.77 -6.28
N VAL A 59 -9.47 14.79 -6.31
CA VAL A 59 -9.96 15.44 -7.53
C VAL A 59 -9.13 16.69 -7.76
N ALA A 60 -8.48 16.80 -8.92
CA ALA A 60 -7.64 17.94 -9.23
C ALA A 60 -8.50 19.15 -9.62
N VAL A 61 -8.23 20.30 -8.99
CA VAL A 61 -8.97 21.55 -9.27
C VAL A 61 -8.55 22.20 -10.59
N THR A 62 -7.29 22.00 -11.02
CA THR A 62 -6.75 22.50 -12.29
C THR A 62 -6.03 21.40 -13.06
N PRO A 63 -5.83 21.51 -14.39
CA PRO A 63 -5.08 20.53 -15.17
C PRO A 63 -3.64 20.33 -14.70
N ASP A 64 -2.95 21.38 -14.31
CA ASP A 64 -1.55 21.38 -13.87
C ASP A 64 -1.38 20.91 -12.41
N GLY A 65 -2.47 20.81 -11.64
CA GLY A 65 -2.49 20.24 -10.29
C GLY A 65 -2.57 18.71 -10.23
N ARG A 66 -2.56 17.98 -11.33
CA ARG A 66 -2.75 16.52 -11.38
C ARG A 66 -1.49 15.76 -11.03
N GLU A 67 -1.65 14.65 -10.34
CA GLU A 67 -0.56 13.72 -9.97
C GLU A 67 -0.53 12.44 -10.81
N HIS A 68 -1.63 12.12 -11.51
CA HIS A 68 -1.76 10.89 -12.28
C HIS A 68 -2.63 11.10 -13.54
N PRO A 69 -2.29 10.52 -14.71
CA PRO A 69 -3.06 10.70 -15.94
C PRO A 69 -4.54 10.27 -15.85
N LYS A 70 -4.85 9.32 -14.98
CA LYS A 70 -6.21 8.81 -14.74
C LYS A 70 -6.88 9.41 -13.48
N GLN A 71 -6.37 10.53 -12.97
CA GLN A 71 -6.94 11.23 -11.83
C GLN A 71 -8.19 11.98 -12.25
N LEU A 72 -9.25 11.89 -11.44
CA LEU A 72 -10.43 12.72 -11.58
C LEU A 72 -10.06 14.20 -11.45
N ALA A 73 -10.75 15.06 -12.21
CA ALA A 73 -10.47 16.48 -12.21
C ALA A 73 -11.71 17.29 -12.64
N ILE A 74 -11.85 18.50 -12.11
CA ILE A 74 -13.04 19.32 -12.36
C ILE A 74 -13.02 20.07 -13.69
N HIS A 75 -11.87 20.27 -14.30
CA HIS A 75 -11.71 21.02 -15.54
C HIS A 75 -12.37 20.35 -16.78
N PHE A 76 -12.79 19.12 -16.66
CA PHE A 76 -13.56 18.47 -17.74
C PHE A 76 -15.01 18.98 -17.73
N PRO A 77 -15.59 19.34 -18.90
CA PRO A 77 -16.92 19.98 -18.97
C PRO A 77 -18.08 19.08 -18.50
N TYR A 78 -17.85 17.81 -18.30
CA TYR A 78 -18.83 16.83 -17.82
C TYR A 78 -18.52 16.32 -16.40
N SER A 79 -17.60 16.94 -15.69
CA SER A 79 -17.11 16.45 -14.39
C SER A 79 -18.22 16.27 -13.35
N SER A 80 -19.19 17.20 -13.26
CA SER A 80 -20.29 17.07 -12.29
C SER A 80 -21.15 15.83 -12.59
N ASN A 81 -21.49 15.56 -13.85
CA ASN A 81 -22.27 14.39 -14.24
C ASN A 81 -21.51 13.08 -13.98
N GLU A 82 -20.19 13.05 -14.20
CA GLU A 82 -19.37 11.87 -13.94
C GLU A 82 -19.23 11.61 -12.43
N LEU A 83 -18.96 12.65 -11.64
CA LEU A 83 -18.85 12.55 -10.19
C LEU A 83 -20.20 12.17 -9.55
N LYS A 84 -21.30 12.67 -10.06
CA LYS A 84 -22.66 12.30 -9.61
C LYS A 84 -22.91 10.79 -9.66
N LYS A 85 -22.39 10.07 -10.67
CA LYS A 85 -22.50 8.60 -10.73
C LYS A 85 -21.90 7.91 -9.50
N ILE A 86 -20.77 8.43 -9.00
CA ILE A 86 -20.12 7.90 -7.79
C ILE A 86 -20.96 8.25 -6.55
N VAL A 87 -21.44 9.49 -6.45
CA VAL A 87 -22.30 9.94 -5.35
C VAL A 87 -23.56 9.08 -5.26
N GLU A 88 -24.24 8.84 -6.38
CA GLU A 88 -25.44 7.99 -6.43
C GLU A 88 -25.17 6.57 -5.92
N VAL A 89 -24.03 5.98 -6.27
CA VAL A 89 -23.64 4.64 -5.77
C VAL A 89 -23.43 4.65 -4.26
N ILE A 90 -22.82 5.70 -3.71
CA ILE A 90 -22.58 5.88 -2.27
C ILE A 90 -23.92 6.09 -1.54
N HIS A 91 -24.77 6.96 -2.06
CA HIS A 91 -26.08 7.28 -1.48
C HIS A 91 -27.04 6.08 -1.47
N ARG A 92 -27.02 5.21 -2.49
CA ARG A 92 -27.83 3.97 -2.52
C ARG A 92 -27.58 3.07 -1.33
N GLU A 93 -26.37 3.10 -0.77
CA GLU A 93 -25.98 2.34 0.43
C GLU A 93 -26.20 3.15 1.74
N GLY A 94 -26.85 4.32 1.67
CA GLY A 94 -27.15 5.18 2.81
C GLY A 94 -25.90 5.80 3.46
N ARG A 95 -24.86 6.10 2.65
CA ARG A 95 -23.60 6.72 3.11
C ARG A 95 -23.47 8.13 2.55
N LEU A 96 -22.67 8.97 3.24
CA LEU A 96 -22.40 10.33 2.80
C LEU A 96 -21.16 10.39 1.89
N ALA A 97 -21.25 11.19 0.83
CA ALA A 97 -20.19 11.41 -0.15
C ALA A 97 -19.49 12.74 0.12
N CYS A 98 -18.16 12.74 0.18
CA CYS A 98 -17.33 13.93 0.38
C CYS A 98 -16.40 14.12 -0.83
N LEU A 99 -16.43 15.31 -1.45
CA LEU A 99 -15.52 15.69 -2.53
C LEU A 99 -14.18 16.16 -1.95
N HIS A 100 -13.08 15.47 -2.31
CA HIS A 100 -11.73 15.87 -1.91
C HIS A 100 -11.05 16.71 -2.97
N LEU A 101 -10.81 17.98 -2.69
CA LEU A 101 -10.18 18.93 -3.59
C LEU A 101 -8.67 19.02 -3.35
N ASN A 102 -7.89 18.91 -4.43
CA ASN A 102 -6.44 18.95 -4.36
C ASN A 102 -5.83 19.69 -5.58
N HIS A 103 -4.75 20.40 -5.31
CA HIS A 103 -3.75 20.82 -6.29
C HIS A 103 -2.39 20.32 -5.80
N ALA A 104 -1.71 19.52 -6.62
CA ALA A 104 -0.50 18.82 -6.17
C ALA A 104 0.71 19.73 -5.94
N GLY A 105 0.72 20.94 -6.50
CA GLY A 105 1.85 21.84 -6.36
C GLY A 105 3.14 21.22 -6.92
N ALA A 106 4.24 21.31 -6.18
CA ALA A 106 5.52 20.73 -6.55
C ALA A 106 5.49 19.20 -6.77
N ALA A 107 4.48 18.51 -6.23
CA ALA A 107 4.28 17.07 -6.39
C ALA A 107 3.51 16.69 -7.68
N ALA A 108 3.06 17.67 -8.47
CA ALA A 108 2.36 17.41 -9.74
C ALA A 108 3.24 16.60 -10.70
N ASN A 109 2.58 15.80 -11.55
CA ASN A 109 3.28 14.87 -12.44
C ASN A 109 3.23 15.39 -13.89
N PRO A 110 4.36 15.77 -14.49
CA PRO A 110 4.41 16.23 -15.87
C PRO A 110 3.80 15.27 -16.91
N LYS A 111 3.82 13.96 -16.64
CA LYS A 111 3.15 12.97 -17.50
C LYS A 111 1.61 13.09 -17.46
N ALA A 112 1.07 13.67 -16.39
CA ALA A 112 -0.37 13.88 -16.24
C ALA A 112 -0.80 15.28 -16.69
N THR A 113 0.07 16.29 -16.47
CA THR A 113 -0.24 17.70 -16.69
C THR A 113 0.20 18.21 -18.06
N GLY A 114 1.25 17.62 -18.64
CA GLY A 114 1.90 18.13 -19.86
C GLY A 114 2.79 19.36 -19.64
N THR A 115 2.88 19.85 -18.38
CA THR A 115 3.62 21.04 -17.98
C THR A 115 4.54 20.75 -16.80
N LYS A 116 5.47 21.67 -16.50
CA LYS A 116 6.24 21.58 -15.26
C LYS A 116 5.34 21.81 -14.05
N PRO A 117 5.64 21.17 -12.90
CA PRO A 117 4.95 21.47 -11.65
C PRO A 117 5.03 22.94 -11.28
N LYS A 118 4.02 23.44 -10.60
CA LYS A 118 3.95 24.81 -10.07
C LYS A 118 3.97 24.79 -8.54
N ALA A 119 4.58 25.79 -7.90
CA ALA A 119 4.69 25.90 -6.44
C ALA A 119 4.74 27.36 -6.02
N PRO A 120 4.63 27.73 -4.72
CA PRO A 120 4.79 29.11 -4.29
C PRO A 120 6.14 29.70 -4.70
N THR A 121 7.21 28.93 -4.58
CA THR A 121 8.57 29.24 -5.05
C THR A 121 9.19 28.05 -5.76
N ALA A 122 10.22 28.29 -6.56
CA ALA A 122 10.92 27.22 -7.26
C ALA A 122 11.56 26.22 -6.27
N ILE A 123 11.09 24.97 -6.29
CA ILE A 123 11.57 23.91 -5.41
C ILE A 123 11.62 22.56 -6.18
N THR A 124 12.57 21.73 -5.82
CA THR A 124 12.66 20.36 -6.38
C THR A 124 11.97 19.36 -5.44
N CYS A 125 11.05 18.56 -5.96
CA CYS A 125 10.45 17.45 -5.24
C CYS A 125 11.32 16.19 -5.39
N PRO A 126 12.03 15.71 -4.35
CA PRO A 126 12.94 14.56 -4.48
C PRO A 126 12.23 13.25 -4.88
N THR A 127 10.94 13.14 -4.57
CA THR A 127 10.16 11.93 -4.89
C THR A 127 9.81 11.82 -6.37
N THR A 128 9.61 12.95 -7.06
CA THR A 128 9.29 13.01 -8.49
C THR A 128 10.50 13.42 -9.32
N GLU A 129 11.58 13.89 -8.69
CA GLU A 129 12.80 14.46 -9.32
C GLU A 129 12.49 15.67 -10.20
N GLN A 130 11.32 16.29 -10.03
CA GLN A 130 10.88 17.44 -10.80
C GLN A 130 11.17 18.75 -10.07
N LYS A 131 11.63 19.75 -10.82
CA LYS A 131 11.79 21.13 -10.35
C LYS A 131 10.55 21.91 -10.72
N ALA A 132 9.82 22.37 -9.70
CA ALA A 132 8.66 23.25 -9.86
C ALA A 132 9.08 24.68 -10.20
N GLU A 133 8.23 25.38 -10.96
CA GLU A 133 8.33 26.81 -11.23
C GLU A 133 7.48 27.60 -10.23
N ALA A 134 7.90 28.82 -9.93
CA ALA A 134 7.12 29.72 -9.07
C ALA A 134 5.84 30.17 -9.77
N LEU A 135 4.71 30.13 -9.06
CA LEU A 135 3.44 30.69 -9.53
C LEU A 135 3.51 32.22 -9.63
N THR A 136 2.88 32.79 -10.65
CA THR A 136 2.57 34.23 -10.71
C THR A 136 1.34 34.53 -9.84
N GLU A 137 1.06 35.80 -9.53
CA GLU A 137 -0.16 36.18 -8.80
C GLU A 137 -1.43 35.88 -9.61
N GLU A 138 -1.39 36.05 -10.94
CA GLU A 138 -2.49 35.71 -11.85
C GLU A 138 -2.80 34.20 -11.81
N GLU A 139 -1.76 33.34 -11.89
CA GLU A 139 -1.93 31.87 -11.77
C GLU A 139 -2.49 31.47 -10.40
N ILE A 140 -2.15 32.21 -9.33
CA ILE A 140 -2.71 31.96 -7.99
C ILE A 140 -4.21 32.31 -7.96
N ASP A 141 -4.59 33.46 -8.52
CA ASP A 141 -5.99 33.90 -8.61
C ASP A 141 -6.83 32.91 -9.45
N ASP A 142 -6.28 32.38 -10.55
CA ASP A 142 -6.92 31.32 -11.37
C ASP A 142 -7.13 30.02 -10.57
N ILE A 143 -6.16 29.62 -9.77
CA ILE A 143 -6.28 28.43 -8.93
C ILE A 143 -7.34 28.64 -7.84
N ILE A 144 -7.40 29.82 -7.21
CA ILE A 144 -8.44 30.13 -6.21
C ILE A 144 -9.83 30.08 -6.85
N THR A 145 -9.98 30.64 -8.05
CA THR A 145 -11.21 30.56 -8.83
C THR A 145 -11.60 29.11 -9.11
N ALA A 146 -10.65 28.26 -9.53
CA ALA A 146 -10.89 26.84 -9.79
C ALA A 146 -11.34 26.06 -8.53
N TYR A 147 -10.91 26.44 -7.32
CA TYR A 147 -11.48 25.90 -6.09
C TYR A 147 -12.95 26.28 -5.89
N GLY A 148 -13.34 27.50 -6.31
CA GLY A 148 -14.74 27.93 -6.32
C GLY A 148 -15.60 27.13 -7.32
N ASP A 149 -15.09 26.94 -8.53
CA ASP A 149 -15.75 26.11 -9.55
C ASP A 149 -15.92 24.66 -9.07
N ALA A 150 -14.89 24.12 -8.38
CA ALA A 150 -14.96 22.80 -7.78
C ALA A 150 -16.03 22.69 -6.69
N ALA A 151 -16.23 23.76 -5.92
CA ALA A 151 -17.30 23.81 -4.92
C ALA A 151 -18.69 23.80 -5.58
N GLN A 152 -18.86 24.51 -6.71
CA GLN A 152 -20.10 24.43 -7.49
C GLN A 152 -20.33 23.03 -8.05
N VAL A 153 -19.29 22.38 -8.58
CA VAL A 153 -19.37 20.98 -9.04
C VAL A 153 -19.80 20.04 -7.90
N ALA A 154 -19.38 20.31 -6.64
CA ALA A 154 -19.83 19.51 -5.50
C ALA A 154 -21.36 19.62 -5.28
N LEU A 155 -21.91 20.83 -5.39
CA LEU A 155 -23.37 21.03 -5.31
C LEU A 155 -24.11 20.34 -6.47
N ASP A 156 -23.65 20.53 -7.71
CA ASP A 156 -24.29 19.98 -8.90
C ASP A 156 -24.27 18.45 -8.94
N ALA A 157 -23.27 17.85 -8.31
CA ALA A 157 -23.10 16.39 -8.20
C ALA A 157 -23.72 15.79 -6.93
N ASP A 158 -24.43 16.58 -6.11
CA ASP A 158 -25.12 16.16 -4.88
C ASP A 158 -24.18 15.63 -3.78
N PHE A 159 -22.95 16.16 -3.63
CA PHE A 159 -22.09 15.84 -2.50
C PHE A 159 -22.64 16.38 -1.18
N ASP A 160 -22.38 15.66 -0.08
CA ASP A 160 -22.79 16.04 1.28
C ASP A 160 -21.75 16.91 1.99
N LEU A 161 -20.46 16.79 1.63
CA LEU A 161 -19.33 17.50 2.23
C LEU A 161 -18.27 17.81 1.17
N ILE A 162 -17.42 18.81 1.49
CA ILE A 162 -16.18 19.09 0.76
C ILE A 162 -14.99 18.93 1.71
N GLU A 163 -13.90 18.31 1.24
CA GLU A 163 -12.62 18.28 1.94
C GLU A 163 -11.55 19.03 1.13
N ILE A 164 -10.88 20.03 1.75
CA ILE A 164 -9.74 20.73 1.16
C ILE A 164 -8.45 20.08 1.65
N GLN A 165 -7.56 19.71 0.73
CA GLN A 165 -6.23 19.22 1.03
C GLN A 165 -5.28 20.36 1.40
N ALA A 166 -5.01 20.54 2.67
CA ALA A 166 -4.09 21.55 3.21
C ALA A 166 -2.85 20.93 3.90
N GLY A 167 -2.56 19.67 3.62
CA GLY A 167 -1.42 18.93 4.20
C GLY A 167 -0.59 18.17 3.17
N HIS A 168 0.27 17.30 3.63
CA HIS A 168 1.08 16.36 2.86
C HIS A 168 2.05 17.00 1.87
N GLY A 169 2.37 18.30 2.05
CA GLY A 169 3.25 19.01 1.15
C GLY A 169 2.63 19.30 -0.22
N TYR A 170 1.30 19.36 -0.32
CA TYR A 170 0.58 19.82 -1.50
C TYR A 170 0.44 21.34 -1.51
N LEU A 171 -0.16 21.93 -2.54
CA LEU A 171 -0.06 23.37 -2.80
C LEU A 171 -0.47 24.24 -1.61
N VAL A 172 -1.61 23.96 -0.96
CA VAL A 172 -2.04 24.76 0.21
C VAL A 172 -1.02 24.66 1.35
N SER A 173 -0.52 23.44 1.65
CA SER A 173 0.56 23.24 2.62
C SER A 173 1.86 23.96 2.23
N GLN A 174 2.18 24.02 0.92
CA GLN A 174 3.38 24.70 0.43
C GLN A 174 3.31 26.22 0.65
N PHE A 175 2.13 26.85 0.50
CA PHE A 175 1.94 28.26 0.81
C PHE A 175 2.07 28.57 2.31
N LEU A 176 1.51 27.70 3.16
CA LEU A 176 1.58 27.83 4.62
C LEU A 176 3.01 27.66 5.17
N ASN A 177 3.84 26.88 4.49
CA ASN A 177 5.15 26.45 4.95
C ASN A 177 6.20 27.54 4.71
N THR A 178 6.59 28.29 5.74
CA THR A 178 7.55 29.40 5.66
C THR A 178 8.96 28.97 5.25
N LYS A 179 9.31 27.68 5.33
CA LYS A 179 10.57 27.12 4.81
C LYS A 179 10.58 26.99 3.29
N ILE A 180 9.41 26.83 2.67
CA ILE A 180 9.21 26.66 1.22
C ILE A 180 8.72 27.96 0.58
N ASN A 181 7.69 28.58 1.14
CA ASN A 181 7.13 29.83 0.65
C ASN A 181 8.05 31.01 0.99
N ARG A 182 8.88 31.38 0.02
CA ARG A 182 9.84 32.50 0.13
C ARG A 182 9.48 33.61 -0.85
N ARG A 183 8.19 33.83 -1.09
CA ARG A 183 7.69 34.91 -1.94
C ARG A 183 7.85 36.25 -1.24
N GLU A 184 7.98 37.31 -2.03
CA GLU A 184 8.09 38.68 -1.54
C GLU A 184 6.78 39.48 -1.68
N ASP A 185 5.79 38.91 -2.39
CA ASP A 185 4.45 39.46 -2.58
C ASP A 185 3.52 39.20 -1.37
N LYS A 186 2.23 39.58 -1.53
CA LYS A 186 1.20 39.40 -0.48
C LYS A 186 1.11 37.97 0.06
N TYR A 187 1.37 36.95 -0.76
CA TYR A 187 1.31 35.54 -0.37
C TYR A 187 2.54 35.06 0.38
N GLY A 188 3.67 35.75 0.27
CA GLY A 188 4.85 35.51 1.10
C GLY A 188 4.82 36.29 2.41
N GLN A 189 4.24 37.52 2.38
CA GLN A 189 4.06 38.36 3.56
C GLN A 189 3.01 37.79 4.53
N ASP A 190 1.93 37.17 4.00
CA ASP A 190 0.93 36.43 4.76
C ASP A 190 0.81 35.01 4.21
N PRO A 191 1.56 34.02 4.74
CA PRO A 191 1.50 32.62 4.27
C PRO A 191 0.11 31.96 4.40
N LEU A 192 -0.75 32.51 5.28
CA LEU A 192 -2.12 32.02 5.47
C LEU A 192 -3.07 32.53 4.39
N LEU A 193 -2.71 33.59 3.65
CA LEU A 193 -3.61 34.31 2.73
C LEU A 193 -4.20 33.36 1.67
N PHE A 194 -3.37 32.52 1.03
CA PHE A 194 -3.84 31.57 0.01
C PHE A 194 -4.88 30.60 0.58
N ALA A 195 -4.61 30.00 1.74
CA ALA A 195 -5.57 29.10 2.40
C ALA A 195 -6.87 29.83 2.77
N ARG A 196 -6.78 31.10 3.24
CA ARG A 196 -7.92 31.92 3.60
C ARG A 196 -8.80 32.23 2.38
N GLU A 197 -8.20 32.58 1.25
CA GLU A 197 -8.91 32.87 0.01
C GLU A 197 -9.55 31.60 -0.56
N VAL A 198 -8.85 30.48 -0.61
CA VAL A 198 -9.41 29.17 -1.03
C VAL A 198 -10.61 28.78 -0.18
N ILE A 199 -10.48 28.79 1.16
CA ILE A 199 -11.57 28.42 2.08
C ILE A 199 -12.77 29.34 1.90
N SER A 200 -12.53 30.66 1.78
CA SER A 200 -13.60 31.67 1.60
C SER A 200 -14.32 31.46 0.27
N THR A 201 -13.58 31.22 -0.81
CA THR A 201 -14.14 31.01 -2.16
C THR A 201 -14.98 29.73 -2.21
N VAL A 202 -14.48 28.62 -1.63
CA VAL A 202 -15.25 27.36 -1.52
C VAL A 202 -16.54 27.57 -0.74
N ARG A 203 -16.49 28.29 0.39
CA ARG A 203 -17.66 28.62 1.21
C ARG A 203 -18.68 29.46 0.47
N THR A 204 -18.22 30.43 -0.32
CA THR A 204 -19.10 31.32 -1.10
C THR A 204 -19.81 30.55 -2.21
N ASN A 205 -19.11 29.64 -2.89
CA ASN A 205 -19.68 28.91 -4.04
C ASN A 205 -20.46 27.65 -3.64
N ALA A 206 -20.25 27.11 -2.42
CA ALA A 206 -21.03 26.00 -1.86
C ALA A 206 -21.57 26.33 -0.47
N PRO A 207 -22.46 27.34 -0.35
CA PRO A 207 -23.03 27.70 0.95
C PRO A 207 -23.87 26.55 1.49
N GLY A 208 -23.58 26.14 2.73
CA GLY A 208 -24.32 25.06 3.39
C GLY A 208 -23.66 23.67 3.32
N LEU A 209 -22.71 23.42 2.43
CA LEU A 209 -21.93 22.18 2.48
C LEU A 209 -20.88 22.23 3.62
N PRO A 210 -20.90 21.27 4.56
CA PRO A 210 -19.87 21.18 5.59
C PRO A 210 -18.48 21.00 5.00
N LEU A 211 -17.50 21.73 5.54
CA LEU A 211 -16.12 21.75 5.06
C LEU A 211 -15.19 21.03 6.01
N VAL A 212 -14.43 20.08 5.52
CA VAL A 212 -13.35 19.39 6.23
C VAL A 212 -12.00 19.94 5.75
N ILE A 213 -11.07 20.21 6.68
CA ILE A 213 -9.71 20.62 6.34
C ILE A 213 -8.77 19.47 6.63
N ARG A 214 -8.09 18.97 5.58
CA ARG A 214 -7.12 17.89 5.73
C ARG A 214 -5.72 18.42 5.87
N ILE A 215 -5.05 18.02 6.97
CA ILE A 215 -3.70 18.47 7.32
C ILE A 215 -2.75 17.30 7.54
N SER A 216 -1.45 17.59 7.55
CA SER A 216 -0.45 16.74 8.19
C SER A 216 -0.12 17.32 9.56
N GLY A 217 -0.49 16.63 10.63
CA GLY A 217 -0.16 17.10 11.96
C GLY A 217 1.36 17.09 12.25
N ASN A 218 2.13 16.37 11.45
CA ASN A 218 3.59 16.44 11.36
C ASN A 218 4.04 15.92 9.98
N GLU A 219 4.78 16.71 9.24
CA GLU A 219 5.29 16.30 7.92
C GLU A 219 6.57 15.44 7.98
N MET A 220 7.14 15.21 9.17
CA MET A 220 8.30 14.33 9.38
C MET A 220 9.51 14.66 8.49
N SER A 221 9.72 15.94 8.24
CA SER A 221 10.84 16.51 7.47
C SER A 221 11.31 17.79 8.16
N PRO A 222 12.36 17.75 8.98
CA PRO A 222 12.81 18.92 9.75
C PRO A 222 13.19 20.11 8.87
N GLU A 223 13.76 19.85 7.70
CA GLU A 223 14.26 20.89 6.79
C GLU A 223 13.17 21.47 5.88
N TYR A 224 12.24 20.63 5.39
CA TYR A 224 11.24 21.04 4.39
C TYR A 224 9.79 20.84 4.84
N GLY A 225 9.56 20.26 5.99
CA GLY A 225 8.20 20.04 6.50
C GLY A 225 7.67 21.30 7.19
N ILE A 226 6.35 21.48 7.10
CA ILE A 226 5.65 22.54 7.82
C ILE A 226 5.88 22.41 9.33
N SER A 227 6.09 23.53 10.00
CA SER A 227 6.20 23.55 11.47
C SER A 227 4.82 23.56 12.13
N GLN A 228 4.78 23.29 13.43
CA GLN A 228 3.55 23.41 14.20
C GLN A 228 3.12 24.88 14.33
N GLU A 229 4.09 25.80 14.40
CA GLU A 229 3.85 27.24 14.41
C GLU A 229 3.21 27.72 13.10
N ASP A 230 3.65 27.21 11.94
CA ASP A 230 3.03 27.53 10.65
C ASP A 230 1.62 26.91 10.51
N LEU A 231 1.35 25.81 11.20
CA LEU A 231 0.07 25.07 11.12
C LEU A 231 -1.01 25.68 12.04
N LEU A 232 -0.61 26.27 13.16
CA LEU A 232 -1.54 26.83 14.15
C LEU A 232 -2.51 27.86 13.56
N PRO A 233 -2.09 28.85 12.77
CA PRO A 233 -3.01 29.83 12.16
C PRO A 233 -4.06 29.19 11.25
N LEU A 234 -3.75 28.07 10.60
CA LEU A 234 -4.74 27.34 9.79
C LEU A 234 -5.80 26.65 10.67
N LEU A 235 -5.42 26.11 11.83
CA LEU A 235 -6.38 25.50 12.78
C LEU A 235 -7.33 26.57 13.34
N GLU A 236 -6.81 27.77 13.65
CA GLU A 236 -7.61 28.91 14.10
C GLU A 236 -8.57 29.40 13.00
N LEU A 237 -8.07 29.54 11.76
CA LEU A 237 -8.89 29.89 10.60
C LEU A 237 -9.99 28.85 10.35
N ALA A 238 -9.68 27.57 10.44
CA ALA A 238 -10.66 26.51 10.26
C ALA A 238 -11.79 26.60 11.30
N ALA A 239 -11.45 26.90 12.57
CA ALA A 239 -12.43 27.10 13.63
C ALA A 239 -13.25 28.39 13.41
N GLU A 240 -12.63 29.52 13.04
CA GLU A 240 -13.29 30.78 12.67
C GLU A 240 -14.29 30.57 11.53
N LYS A 241 -13.88 29.84 10.50
CA LYS A 241 -14.72 29.48 9.34
C LYS A 241 -15.68 28.34 9.62
N GLN A 242 -15.81 27.88 10.86
CA GLN A 242 -16.73 26.81 11.27
C GLN A 242 -16.58 25.52 10.41
N ALA A 243 -15.33 25.11 10.17
CA ALA A 243 -15.10 23.82 9.50
C ALA A 243 -15.75 22.67 10.31
N ALA A 244 -16.22 21.65 9.63
CA ALA A 244 -16.89 20.51 10.25
C ALA A 244 -15.92 19.63 11.04
N ALA A 245 -14.69 19.47 10.53
CA ALA A 245 -13.65 18.66 11.16
C ALA A 245 -12.25 19.00 10.62
N ILE A 246 -11.24 18.60 11.40
CA ILE A 246 -9.85 18.52 10.96
C ILE A 246 -9.50 17.05 10.68
N HIS A 247 -9.12 16.71 9.45
CA HIS A 247 -8.70 15.38 9.05
C HIS A 247 -7.17 15.27 9.11
N VAL A 248 -6.66 14.53 10.10
CA VAL A 248 -5.24 14.51 10.45
C VAL A 248 -4.54 13.31 9.84
N GLY A 249 -3.63 13.56 8.92
CA GLY A 249 -2.65 12.63 8.39
C GLY A 249 -1.24 12.96 8.87
N MET A 250 -0.23 12.39 8.21
CA MET A 250 1.19 12.61 8.47
C MET A 250 2.01 12.61 7.19
N GLY A 251 3.23 13.14 7.31
CA GLY A 251 4.22 13.08 6.27
C GLY A 251 3.99 14.04 5.12
N ASN A 252 4.96 14.09 4.22
CA ASN A 252 5.01 14.95 3.05
C ASN A 252 5.29 14.09 1.80
N SER A 253 4.56 14.31 0.73
CA SER A 253 4.63 13.52 -0.50
C SER A 253 5.99 13.63 -1.20
N CYS A 254 6.67 14.78 -1.10
CA CYS A 254 7.97 15.04 -1.67
C CYS A 254 9.13 14.61 -0.75
N PHE A 255 9.06 15.00 0.53
CA PHE A 255 10.23 14.97 1.42
C PHE A 255 10.21 13.82 2.43
N SER A 256 9.05 13.29 2.79
CA SER A 256 8.93 12.19 3.73
C SER A 256 7.90 11.12 3.30
N PRO A 257 7.99 10.59 2.07
CA PRO A 257 7.00 9.66 1.53
C PRO A 257 6.75 8.41 2.40
N PRO A 258 7.72 7.84 3.15
CA PRO A 258 7.41 6.73 4.06
C PRO A 258 6.33 7.05 5.10
N TRP A 259 6.34 8.26 5.65
CA TRP A 259 5.35 8.76 6.61
C TRP A 259 4.03 9.13 5.94
N TYR A 260 4.07 9.78 4.77
CA TYR A 260 2.87 10.07 3.98
C TYR A 260 2.06 8.80 3.67
N PHE A 261 2.74 7.71 3.30
CA PHE A 261 2.09 6.43 3.04
C PHE A 261 1.91 5.56 4.29
N HIS A 262 2.32 6.00 5.46
CA HIS A 262 2.24 5.23 6.72
C HIS A 262 2.66 3.76 6.52
N HIS A 263 3.92 3.54 6.12
CA HIS A 263 4.46 2.19 5.90
C HIS A 263 4.46 1.36 7.19
N GLY A 264 4.26 0.03 7.07
CA GLY A 264 4.18 -0.88 8.21
C GLY A 264 5.44 -0.95 9.10
N ALA A 265 6.61 -0.61 8.53
CA ALA A 265 7.89 -0.58 9.26
C ALA A 265 8.10 0.65 10.15
N LEU A 266 7.22 1.67 10.06
CA LEU A 266 7.34 2.88 10.87
C LEU A 266 6.75 2.71 12.27
N PRO A 267 7.29 3.39 13.30
CA PRO A 267 6.69 3.41 14.63
C PRO A 267 5.32 4.10 14.65
N HIS A 268 4.55 3.91 15.71
CA HIS A 268 3.23 4.52 15.88
C HIS A 268 3.27 5.84 16.65
N ASP A 269 4.25 6.02 17.55
CA ASP A 269 4.29 7.13 18.49
C ASP A 269 4.23 8.52 17.83
N PRO A 270 4.99 8.81 16.74
CA PRO A 270 4.91 10.13 16.10
C PRO A 270 3.51 10.48 15.56
N GLN A 271 2.70 9.48 15.21
CA GLN A 271 1.33 9.70 14.80
C GLN A 271 0.43 10.04 16.00
N ILE A 272 0.63 9.36 17.12
CA ILE A 272 -0.12 9.63 18.36
C ILE A 272 0.21 11.03 18.85
N ASP A 273 1.49 11.40 18.89
CA ASP A 273 1.96 12.73 19.28
C ASP A 273 1.37 13.83 18.39
N SER A 274 1.31 13.58 17.08
CA SER A 274 0.71 14.48 16.11
C SER A 274 -0.80 14.69 16.37
N LEU A 275 -1.54 13.61 16.60
CA LEU A 275 -2.96 13.67 16.94
C LEU A 275 -3.20 14.38 18.28
N PHE A 276 -2.36 14.10 19.28
CA PHE A 276 -2.41 14.77 20.57
C PHE A 276 -2.23 16.28 20.41
N TRP A 277 -1.20 16.70 19.69
CA TRP A 277 -0.95 18.13 19.46
C TRP A 277 -2.12 18.81 18.76
N VAL A 278 -2.61 18.25 17.63
CA VAL A 278 -3.76 18.82 16.89
C VAL A 278 -4.99 18.92 17.78
N LYS A 279 -5.33 17.85 18.52
CA LYS A 279 -6.54 17.83 19.37
C LYS A 279 -6.51 18.89 20.47
N HIS A 280 -5.34 19.28 20.95
CA HIS A 280 -5.17 20.34 21.95
C HIS A 280 -5.17 21.77 21.36
N HIS A 281 -5.04 21.90 20.04
CA HIS A 281 -4.99 23.21 19.36
C HIS A 281 -6.21 23.49 18.46
N THR A 282 -7.24 22.65 18.51
CA THR A 282 -8.50 22.90 17.80
C THR A 282 -9.70 22.48 18.62
N PRO A 283 -10.78 23.28 18.66
CA PRO A 283 -12.07 22.86 19.24
C PRO A 283 -12.86 21.95 18.31
N LEU A 284 -12.43 21.79 17.05
CA LEU A 284 -13.16 21.04 16.03
C LEU A 284 -13.02 19.52 16.23
N PRO A 285 -13.98 18.72 15.75
CA PRO A 285 -13.85 17.30 15.66
C PRO A 285 -12.59 16.87 14.89
N VAL A 286 -11.91 15.81 15.33
CA VAL A 286 -10.70 15.27 14.70
C VAL A 286 -11.00 13.92 14.05
N ILE A 287 -10.72 13.82 12.73
CA ILE A 287 -10.71 12.57 11.97
C ILE A 287 -9.27 12.05 11.95
N ALA A 288 -9.00 10.94 12.62
CA ALA A 288 -7.66 10.37 12.68
C ALA A 288 -7.41 9.38 11.53
N ALA A 289 -6.33 9.59 10.76
CA ALA A 289 -5.90 8.71 9.67
C ALA A 289 -4.55 8.05 9.96
N GLY A 290 -4.27 6.92 9.25
CA GLY A 290 -3.00 6.22 9.27
C GLY A 290 -3.00 4.92 10.09
N ARG A 291 -2.93 3.78 9.39
CA ARG A 291 -2.87 2.41 9.95
C ARG A 291 -3.97 2.10 11.00
N MET A 292 -5.22 2.47 10.71
CA MET A 292 -6.38 2.32 11.59
C MET A 292 -7.11 0.97 11.44
N GLY A 293 -6.46 -0.07 10.93
CA GLY A 293 -7.04 -1.41 10.75
C GLY A 293 -6.84 -2.36 11.93
N ARG A 294 -6.48 -1.86 13.11
CA ARG A 294 -6.35 -2.65 14.33
C ARG A 294 -7.32 -2.13 15.38
N LYS A 295 -8.28 -2.96 15.79
CA LYS A 295 -9.34 -2.63 16.76
C LYS A 295 -8.78 -2.02 18.04
N LYS A 296 -7.69 -2.59 18.58
CA LYS A 296 -7.01 -2.08 19.78
C LYS A 296 -6.57 -0.63 19.63
N LYS A 297 -5.97 -0.28 18.48
CA LYS A 297 -5.49 1.10 18.21
C LYS A 297 -6.67 2.08 18.12
N VAL A 298 -7.74 1.70 17.44
CA VAL A 298 -8.96 2.54 17.34
C VAL A 298 -9.53 2.83 18.70
N LEU A 299 -9.66 1.80 19.55
CA LEU A 299 -10.14 1.94 20.94
C LEU A 299 -9.24 2.88 21.74
N GLU A 300 -7.94 2.68 21.70
CA GLU A 300 -6.98 3.53 22.42
C GLU A 300 -7.12 5.02 22.06
N LEU A 301 -7.19 5.35 20.76
CA LEU A 301 -7.31 6.75 20.31
C LEU A 301 -8.63 7.38 20.73
N THR A 302 -9.74 6.63 20.66
CA THR A 302 -11.07 7.14 21.01
C THR A 302 -11.29 7.22 22.51
N GLU A 303 -10.76 6.30 23.30
CA GLU A 303 -10.82 6.32 24.77
C GLU A 303 -9.97 7.46 25.36
N LYS A 304 -8.83 7.75 24.75
CA LYS A 304 -7.99 8.91 25.09
C LYS A 304 -8.55 10.24 24.59
N GLY A 305 -9.66 10.25 23.85
CA GLY A 305 -10.24 11.46 23.27
C GLY A 305 -9.40 12.12 22.19
N LEU A 306 -8.46 11.40 21.58
CA LEU A 306 -7.57 11.93 20.52
C LEU A 306 -8.20 11.93 19.13
N ALA A 307 -9.31 11.20 18.96
CA ALA A 307 -10.06 11.14 17.70
C ALA A 307 -11.56 11.07 17.97
N ASP A 308 -12.33 11.83 17.21
CA ASP A 308 -13.80 11.78 17.19
C ASP A 308 -14.29 10.82 16.11
N LEU A 309 -13.59 10.77 14.97
CA LEU A 309 -13.84 9.87 13.85
C LEU A 309 -12.53 9.17 13.42
N ILE A 310 -12.66 8.01 12.81
CA ILE A 310 -11.55 7.16 12.39
C ILE A 310 -11.58 6.93 10.88
N ALA A 311 -10.52 7.35 10.19
CA ALA A 311 -10.36 7.18 8.75
C ALA A 311 -9.61 5.87 8.42
N MET A 312 -10.28 4.93 7.73
CA MET A 312 -9.77 3.61 7.39
C MET A 312 -9.69 3.43 5.87
N GLY A 313 -8.54 3.73 5.26
CA GLY A 313 -8.33 3.55 3.82
C GLY A 313 -7.91 2.13 3.46
N ARG A 314 -6.61 1.85 3.51
CA ARG A 314 -6.08 0.51 3.15
C ARG A 314 -6.69 -0.66 3.92
N PRO A 315 -7.10 -0.53 5.21
CA PRO A 315 -7.87 -1.59 5.87
C PRO A 315 -9.14 -1.96 5.13
N LEU A 316 -9.93 -0.98 4.66
CA LEU A 316 -11.16 -1.24 3.89
C LEU A 316 -10.89 -1.67 2.44
N ILE A 317 -9.69 -1.41 1.89
CA ILE A 317 -9.25 -2.00 0.62
C ILE A 317 -8.93 -3.49 0.81
N ALA A 318 -8.28 -3.86 1.91
CA ALA A 318 -7.98 -5.25 2.21
C ALA A 318 -9.24 -6.03 2.59
N ASP A 319 -10.12 -5.44 3.35
CA ASP A 319 -11.41 -6.00 3.78
C ASP A 319 -12.51 -4.94 3.76
N PRO A 320 -13.27 -4.81 2.66
CA PRO A 320 -14.37 -3.85 2.60
C PRO A 320 -15.39 -4.00 3.73
N ASN A 321 -15.59 -5.21 4.22
CA ASN A 321 -16.57 -5.52 5.27
C ASN A 321 -16.00 -5.43 6.70
N LEU A 322 -14.81 -4.87 6.89
CA LEU A 322 -14.12 -4.79 8.18
C LEU A 322 -15.00 -4.17 9.29
N ILE A 323 -15.70 -3.08 8.98
CA ILE A 323 -16.54 -2.36 9.96
C ILE A 323 -17.72 -3.23 10.40
N GLU A 324 -18.43 -3.84 9.46
CA GLU A 324 -19.57 -4.72 9.78
C GLU A 324 -19.09 -5.98 10.53
N LYS A 325 -17.93 -6.57 10.16
CA LYS A 325 -17.33 -7.68 10.91
C LYS A 325 -17.01 -7.28 12.36
N TRP A 326 -16.48 -6.07 12.58
CA TRP A 326 -16.25 -5.58 13.94
C TRP A 326 -17.54 -5.38 14.73
N LYS A 327 -18.60 -4.88 14.08
CA LYS A 327 -19.93 -4.69 14.66
C LYS A 327 -20.56 -6.03 15.07
N GLU A 328 -20.44 -7.02 14.20
CA GLU A 328 -20.96 -8.38 14.42
C GLU A 328 -20.03 -9.27 15.28
N GLN A 329 -18.92 -8.74 15.79
CA GLN A 329 -17.90 -9.46 16.56
C GLN A 329 -17.26 -10.64 15.82
N LYS A 330 -17.21 -10.56 14.50
CA LYS A 330 -16.56 -11.53 13.59
C LYS A 330 -15.08 -11.22 13.34
N ASP A 331 -14.34 -10.89 14.40
CA ASP A 331 -12.92 -10.50 14.30
C ASP A 331 -12.05 -11.59 13.64
N ALA A 332 -12.44 -12.85 13.79
CA ALA A 332 -11.72 -13.98 13.17
C ALA A 332 -11.86 -14.06 11.64
N GLU A 333 -12.82 -13.34 11.04
CA GLU A 333 -13.07 -13.30 9.60
C GLU A 333 -12.42 -12.10 8.91
N VAL A 334 -11.79 -11.20 9.66
CA VAL A 334 -11.16 -9.96 9.15
C VAL A 334 -9.93 -10.28 8.31
N ILE A 335 -9.78 -9.59 7.18
CA ILE A 335 -8.56 -9.58 6.37
C ILE A 335 -7.75 -8.34 6.74
N HIS A 336 -6.66 -8.54 7.48
CA HIS A 336 -5.83 -7.44 7.93
C HIS A 336 -4.93 -6.90 6.83
N CYS A 337 -4.96 -5.57 6.62
CA CYS A 337 -3.96 -4.89 5.81
C CYS A 337 -2.56 -5.06 6.42
N GLY A 338 -1.59 -5.52 5.63
CA GLY A 338 -0.18 -5.66 6.03
C GLY A 338 0.64 -4.37 5.88
N TYR A 339 0.03 -3.25 5.47
CA TYR A 339 0.69 -1.95 5.23
C TYR A 339 1.97 -2.03 4.40
N CYS A 340 2.03 -3.01 3.49
CA CYS A 340 3.18 -3.37 2.66
C CYS A 340 3.40 -2.48 1.43
N LEU A 341 2.41 -1.69 1.05
CA LEU A 341 2.37 -0.80 -0.12
C LEU A 341 2.51 -1.49 -1.50
N GLN A 342 2.66 -2.80 -1.57
CA GLN A 342 2.96 -3.53 -2.81
C GLN A 342 1.78 -3.55 -3.80
N GLY A 343 0.61 -4.01 -3.37
CA GLY A 343 -0.57 -4.10 -4.24
C GLY A 343 -1.27 -2.76 -4.49
N CYS A 344 -1.05 -1.76 -3.65
CA CYS A 344 -1.65 -0.43 -3.78
C CYS A 344 -0.65 0.58 -4.37
N LEU A 345 0.25 1.18 -3.56
CA LEU A 345 1.14 2.25 -4.02
C LEU A 345 2.09 1.83 -5.13
N HIS A 346 2.73 0.67 -5.01
CA HIS A 346 3.71 0.21 -6.01
C HIS A 346 3.09 0.13 -7.40
N ARG A 347 1.87 -0.42 -7.50
CA ARG A 347 1.13 -0.49 -8.77
C ARG A 347 0.82 0.89 -9.33
N LEU A 348 0.32 1.81 -8.50
CA LEU A 348 0.04 3.19 -8.92
C LEU A 348 1.29 3.90 -9.46
N LYS A 349 2.46 3.69 -8.84
CA LYS A 349 3.72 4.26 -9.30
C LYS A 349 4.19 3.67 -10.64
N ASN A 350 3.80 2.45 -10.94
CA ASN A 350 4.05 1.79 -12.23
C ASN A 350 2.96 2.09 -13.29
N GLY A 351 2.02 3.02 -13.01
CA GLY A 351 0.92 3.37 -13.90
C GLY A 351 -0.21 2.33 -13.95
N GLU A 352 -0.18 1.36 -13.04
CA GLU A 352 -1.18 0.30 -12.94
C GLU A 352 -2.30 0.69 -11.97
N PRO A 353 -3.50 0.14 -12.14
CA PRO A 353 -4.61 0.40 -11.22
C PRO A 353 -4.35 -0.19 -9.83
N LEU A 354 -4.90 0.48 -8.80
CA LEU A 354 -4.84 0.01 -7.41
C LEU A 354 -5.33 -1.44 -7.27
N GLY A 355 -4.67 -2.20 -6.40
CA GLY A 355 -5.06 -3.54 -5.98
C GLY A 355 -4.59 -3.79 -4.54
N CYS A 356 -4.76 -5.02 -4.06
CA CYS A 356 -4.28 -5.45 -2.75
C CYS A 356 -3.60 -6.83 -2.86
N ASN A 357 -2.52 -7.04 -2.12
CA ASN A 357 -1.82 -8.34 -2.08
C ASN A 357 -2.70 -9.48 -1.58
N LEU A 358 -3.66 -9.18 -0.70
CA LEU A 358 -4.45 -10.17 0.01
C LEU A 358 -5.90 -10.22 -0.45
N ASN A 359 -6.36 -9.19 -1.16
CA ASN A 359 -7.73 -9.10 -1.68
C ASN A 359 -7.71 -8.88 -3.19
N PRO A 360 -7.87 -9.93 -4.01
CA PRO A 360 -7.92 -9.80 -5.46
C PRO A 360 -9.26 -9.28 -5.98
N GLU A 361 -10.29 -9.16 -5.13
CA GLU A 361 -11.65 -8.72 -5.49
C GLU A 361 -11.79 -7.18 -5.52
N VAL A 362 -10.75 -6.41 -5.21
CA VAL A 362 -10.77 -4.95 -5.14
C VAL A 362 -11.21 -4.33 -6.47
N GLY A 363 -12.35 -3.62 -6.46
CA GLY A 363 -12.93 -2.99 -7.64
C GLY A 363 -13.32 -3.97 -8.75
N ARG A 364 -13.69 -5.18 -8.39
CA ARG A 364 -14.20 -6.23 -9.28
C ARG A 364 -15.61 -6.65 -8.88
N PRO A 365 -16.45 -7.06 -9.83
CA PRO A 365 -17.77 -7.57 -9.51
C PRO A 365 -17.68 -8.82 -8.62
N PRO A 366 -18.74 -9.13 -7.85
CA PRO A 366 -18.78 -10.31 -6.99
C PRO A 366 -18.53 -11.61 -7.76
N LEU A 367 -17.81 -12.53 -7.13
CA LEU A 367 -17.57 -13.86 -7.67
C LEU A 367 -18.88 -14.67 -7.65
N LEU A 368 -19.36 -15.05 -8.81
CA LEU A 368 -20.59 -15.85 -8.95
C LEU A 368 -20.28 -17.34 -8.75
N GLN A 369 -21.25 -18.11 -8.28
CA GLN A 369 -21.16 -19.57 -8.24
C GLN A 369 -21.27 -20.17 -9.64
N THR A 370 -20.65 -21.33 -9.85
CA THR A 370 -20.74 -22.07 -11.11
C THR A 370 -21.88 -23.08 -11.09
N ASP A 371 -22.52 -23.28 -12.24
CA ASP A 371 -23.54 -24.32 -12.43
C ASP A 371 -22.91 -25.70 -12.72
N THR A 372 -21.60 -25.75 -12.94
CA THR A 372 -20.85 -26.99 -13.26
C THR A 372 -19.70 -27.21 -12.27
N PRO A 373 -20.01 -27.69 -11.03
CA PRO A 373 -19.00 -27.95 -10.02
C PRO A 373 -18.00 -29.00 -10.46
N LEU A 374 -16.72 -28.77 -10.19
CA LEU A 374 -15.61 -29.67 -10.46
C LEU A 374 -15.05 -30.21 -9.13
N LYS A 375 -14.48 -31.40 -9.18
CA LYS A 375 -13.60 -31.92 -8.14
C LYS A 375 -12.17 -31.46 -8.41
N VAL A 376 -11.66 -30.56 -7.54
CA VAL A 376 -10.39 -29.88 -7.72
C VAL A 376 -9.37 -30.36 -6.70
N LEU A 377 -8.19 -30.77 -7.17
CA LEU A 377 -7.04 -31.03 -6.32
C LEU A 377 -6.00 -29.91 -6.51
N VAL A 378 -5.75 -29.15 -5.46
CA VAL A 378 -4.71 -28.10 -5.44
C VAL A 378 -3.47 -28.66 -4.77
N VAL A 379 -2.31 -28.55 -5.42
CA VAL A 379 -1.02 -29.04 -4.94
C VAL A 379 -0.11 -27.88 -4.56
N GLY A 380 0.16 -27.73 -3.27
CA GLY A 380 0.97 -26.68 -2.67
C GLY A 380 0.14 -25.65 -1.89
N GLY A 381 0.42 -25.53 -0.60
CA GLY A 381 -0.26 -24.64 0.35
C GLY A 381 0.36 -23.26 0.49
N GLY A 382 1.08 -22.75 -0.52
CA GLY A 382 1.54 -21.38 -0.61
C GLY A 382 0.42 -20.40 -0.96
N PRO A 383 0.70 -19.08 -1.07
CA PRO A 383 -0.33 -18.06 -1.32
C PRO A 383 -1.13 -18.31 -2.61
N ALA A 384 -0.51 -18.80 -3.68
CA ALA A 384 -1.21 -19.12 -4.92
C ALA A 384 -2.20 -20.29 -4.74
N GLY A 385 -1.74 -21.38 -4.10
CA GLY A 385 -2.60 -22.55 -3.86
C GLY A 385 -3.71 -22.29 -2.85
N MET A 386 -3.43 -21.56 -1.77
CA MET A 386 -4.45 -21.14 -0.81
C MET A 386 -5.52 -20.24 -1.47
N SER A 387 -5.10 -19.29 -2.29
CA SER A 387 -6.01 -18.42 -3.04
C SER A 387 -6.85 -19.22 -4.04
N ALA A 388 -6.23 -20.10 -4.82
CA ALA A 388 -6.96 -20.99 -5.74
C ALA A 388 -7.99 -21.86 -4.99
N ALA A 389 -7.58 -22.49 -3.90
CA ALA A 389 -8.47 -23.33 -3.10
C ALA A 389 -9.67 -22.52 -2.54
N LEU A 390 -9.41 -21.33 -2.00
CA LEU A 390 -10.43 -20.44 -1.46
C LEU A 390 -11.45 -20.03 -2.53
N TYR A 391 -10.97 -19.49 -3.64
CA TYR A 391 -11.86 -18.90 -4.65
C TYR A 391 -12.56 -19.94 -5.51
N MET A 392 -11.91 -21.08 -5.79
CA MET A 392 -12.58 -22.24 -6.40
C MET A 392 -13.68 -22.80 -5.49
N LYS A 393 -13.45 -22.85 -4.16
CA LYS A 393 -14.48 -23.27 -3.20
C LYS A 393 -15.65 -22.29 -3.15
N ARG A 394 -15.38 -20.97 -3.17
CA ARG A 394 -16.40 -19.92 -3.23
C ARG A 394 -17.22 -19.98 -4.53
N ARG A 395 -16.62 -20.45 -5.63
CA ARG A 395 -17.32 -20.72 -6.90
C ARG A 395 -18.25 -21.92 -6.84
N GLY A 396 -18.17 -22.75 -5.80
CA GLY A 396 -19.01 -23.94 -5.61
C GLY A 396 -18.34 -25.27 -5.97
N HIS A 397 -17.04 -25.25 -6.29
CA HIS A 397 -16.30 -26.50 -6.57
C HIS A 397 -16.04 -27.33 -5.31
N ASP A 398 -15.81 -28.65 -5.48
CA ASP A 398 -15.33 -29.52 -4.41
C ASP A 398 -13.79 -29.51 -4.39
N VAL A 399 -13.20 -28.88 -3.35
CA VAL A 399 -11.78 -28.54 -3.34
C VAL A 399 -11.02 -29.25 -2.23
N THR A 400 -9.95 -29.93 -2.61
CA THR A 400 -8.93 -30.48 -1.72
C THR A 400 -7.60 -29.76 -1.96
N LEU A 401 -6.94 -29.30 -0.89
CA LEU A 401 -5.61 -28.68 -0.90
C LEU A 401 -4.62 -29.62 -0.23
N ALA A 402 -3.60 -30.07 -0.97
CA ALA A 402 -2.51 -30.91 -0.45
C ALA A 402 -1.22 -30.10 -0.29
N GLU A 403 -0.60 -30.17 0.89
CA GLU A 403 0.67 -29.52 1.25
C GLU A 403 1.64 -30.53 1.83
N LYS A 404 2.88 -30.54 1.31
CA LYS A 404 3.94 -31.47 1.77
C LYS A 404 4.45 -31.19 3.18
N LYS A 405 4.44 -29.90 3.61
CA LYS A 405 4.80 -29.48 4.96
C LYS A 405 3.61 -29.67 5.92
N ASP A 406 3.85 -29.50 7.20
CA ASP A 406 2.82 -29.59 8.24
C ASP A 406 1.99 -28.29 8.37
N GLN A 407 2.44 -27.18 7.76
CA GLN A 407 1.81 -25.86 7.81
C GLN A 407 1.62 -25.29 6.41
N LEU A 408 0.57 -24.51 6.25
CA LEU A 408 0.33 -23.70 5.07
C LEU A 408 1.18 -22.41 5.10
N GLY A 409 1.21 -21.69 4.00
CA GLY A 409 1.85 -20.38 3.87
C GLY A 409 3.02 -20.34 2.91
N GLY A 410 3.71 -21.44 2.65
CA GLY A 410 4.85 -21.49 1.73
C GLY A 410 5.89 -20.39 2.05
N GLN A 411 6.40 -19.70 1.01
CA GLN A 411 7.39 -18.63 1.21
C GLN A 411 6.82 -17.38 1.90
N PHE A 412 5.51 -17.16 1.90
CA PHE A 412 4.91 -16.05 2.63
C PHE A 412 5.13 -16.20 4.15
N ALA A 413 5.15 -17.43 4.67
CA ALA A 413 5.46 -17.73 6.07
C ALA A 413 6.88 -17.32 6.49
N LEU A 414 7.77 -17.10 5.53
CA LEU A 414 9.14 -16.64 5.75
C LEU A 414 9.29 -15.13 5.53
N ALA A 415 8.56 -14.56 4.57
CA ALA A 415 8.71 -13.18 4.14
C ALA A 415 8.48 -12.16 5.27
N TRP A 416 7.52 -12.41 6.17
CA TRP A 416 7.22 -11.51 7.28
C TRP A 416 8.28 -11.52 8.39
N LYS A 417 9.18 -12.54 8.44
CA LYS A 417 10.27 -12.65 9.42
C LYS A 417 11.39 -11.64 9.14
N CYS A 418 11.41 -11.03 7.95
CA CYS A 418 12.38 -10.02 7.57
C CYS A 418 12.10 -8.68 8.25
N PRO A 419 13.13 -7.85 8.51
CA PRO A 419 12.97 -6.57 9.17
C PRO A 419 11.94 -5.65 8.48
N GLY A 420 11.07 -5.02 9.29
CA GLY A 420 10.04 -4.11 8.80
C GLY A 420 8.81 -4.74 8.15
N LYS A 421 8.65 -6.06 8.20
CA LYS A 421 7.52 -6.79 7.58
C LYS A 421 6.59 -7.52 8.57
N ALA A 422 6.78 -7.35 9.87
CA ALA A 422 5.95 -8.04 10.89
C ALA A 422 4.44 -7.81 10.71
N GLU A 423 4.02 -6.64 10.23
CA GLU A 423 2.62 -6.31 9.96
C GLU A 423 1.98 -7.17 8.85
N MET A 424 2.77 -7.91 8.07
CA MET A 424 2.25 -8.83 7.03
C MET A 424 1.81 -10.19 7.61
N LYS A 425 2.29 -10.57 8.81
CA LYS A 425 1.96 -11.86 9.44
C LYS A 425 0.46 -12.09 9.60
N PRO A 426 -0.33 -11.14 10.15
CA PRO A 426 -1.78 -11.32 10.27
C PRO A 426 -2.47 -11.62 8.94
N GLY A 427 -2.04 -11.01 7.83
CA GLY A 427 -2.62 -11.25 6.52
C GLY A 427 -2.42 -12.69 6.02
N LEU A 428 -1.30 -13.35 6.35
CA LEU A 428 -1.10 -14.77 6.08
C LEU A 428 -2.05 -15.63 6.93
N GLU A 429 -2.12 -15.36 8.22
CA GLU A 429 -3.00 -16.08 9.15
C GLU A 429 -4.48 -15.95 8.74
N ASP A 430 -4.86 -14.77 8.25
CA ASP A 430 -6.23 -14.53 7.77
C ASP A 430 -6.54 -15.32 6.49
N LEU A 431 -5.59 -15.39 5.53
CA LEU A 431 -5.75 -16.19 4.32
C LEU A 431 -5.93 -17.68 4.67
N GLU A 432 -5.12 -18.21 5.59
CA GLU A 432 -5.26 -19.59 6.07
C GLU A 432 -6.62 -19.82 6.74
N LYS A 433 -7.07 -18.93 7.61
CA LYS A 433 -8.39 -19.00 8.26
C LYS A 433 -9.52 -19.00 7.23
N GLN A 434 -9.44 -18.11 6.21
CA GLN A 434 -10.45 -18.08 5.16
C GLN A 434 -10.55 -19.39 4.38
N VAL A 435 -9.42 -20.02 4.04
CA VAL A 435 -9.39 -21.34 3.37
C VAL A 435 -10.08 -22.40 4.23
N ARG A 436 -9.79 -22.41 5.54
CA ARG A 436 -10.41 -23.36 6.48
C ARG A 436 -11.91 -23.09 6.65
N ASN A 437 -12.30 -21.83 6.84
CA ASN A 437 -13.70 -21.42 7.03
C ASN A 437 -14.56 -21.66 5.78
N ALA A 438 -13.96 -21.58 4.58
CA ALA A 438 -14.65 -21.91 3.33
C ALA A 438 -14.99 -23.39 3.19
N GLY A 439 -14.47 -24.27 4.04
CA GLY A 439 -14.71 -25.71 3.98
C GLY A 439 -13.88 -26.42 2.90
N VAL A 440 -12.66 -25.93 2.64
CA VAL A 440 -11.67 -26.64 1.83
C VAL A 440 -11.13 -27.84 2.61
N THR A 441 -11.07 -29.02 1.99
CA THR A 441 -10.41 -30.18 2.58
C THR A 441 -8.89 -29.99 2.52
N ILE A 442 -8.23 -29.92 3.69
CA ILE A 442 -6.77 -29.67 3.76
C ILE A 442 -6.04 -30.95 4.17
N MET A 443 -5.04 -31.35 3.37
CA MET A 443 -4.16 -32.48 3.61
C MET A 443 -2.72 -31.97 3.77
N THR A 444 -2.28 -31.76 5.01
CA THR A 444 -0.87 -31.44 5.32
C THR A 444 -0.01 -32.72 5.38
N ARG A 445 1.33 -32.55 5.38
CA ARG A 445 2.30 -33.67 5.35
C ARG A 445 2.05 -34.64 4.19
N THR A 446 1.53 -34.12 3.07
CA THR A 446 1.08 -34.93 1.93
C THR A 446 1.79 -34.46 0.66
N ALA A 447 2.78 -35.21 0.24
CA ALA A 447 3.38 -35.07 -1.08
C ALA A 447 2.47 -35.77 -2.12
N VAL A 448 2.17 -35.04 -3.20
CA VAL A 448 1.28 -35.55 -4.25
C VAL A 448 2.10 -36.30 -5.29
N ASP A 449 1.74 -37.56 -5.49
CA ASP A 449 2.26 -38.44 -6.52
C ASP A 449 1.13 -38.94 -7.44
N VAL A 450 1.47 -39.77 -8.42
CA VAL A 450 0.53 -40.28 -9.41
C VAL A 450 -0.56 -41.17 -8.78
N ASP A 451 -0.23 -41.91 -7.72
CA ASP A 451 -1.18 -42.82 -7.08
C ASP A 451 -2.21 -42.05 -6.25
N LEU A 452 -1.78 -41.01 -5.56
CA LEU A 452 -2.70 -40.09 -4.87
C LEU A 452 -3.64 -39.40 -5.86
N VAL A 453 -3.13 -38.93 -7.00
CA VAL A 453 -3.94 -38.29 -8.04
C VAL A 453 -4.97 -39.27 -8.61
N LYS A 454 -4.58 -40.53 -8.94
CA LYS A 454 -5.50 -41.58 -9.38
C LYS A 454 -6.58 -41.86 -8.33
N LYS A 455 -6.18 -42.02 -7.08
CA LYS A 455 -7.10 -42.30 -5.96
C LYS A 455 -8.09 -41.13 -5.75
N HIS A 456 -7.60 -39.88 -5.84
CA HIS A 456 -8.43 -38.70 -5.70
C HIS A 456 -9.35 -38.48 -6.90
N ASN A 457 -8.90 -38.84 -8.10
CA ASN A 457 -9.59 -38.69 -9.38
C ASN A 457 -10.18 -37.29 -9.59
N PRO A 458 -9.35 -36.24 -9.66
CA PRO A 458 -9.83 -34.86 -9.82
C PRO A 458 -10.23 -34.58 -11.27
N ASP A 459 -11.24 -33.71 -11.47
CA ASP A 459 -11.58 -33.12 -12.77
C ASP A 459 -10.57 -32.06 -13.20
N LEU A 460 -9.94 -31.39 -12.21
CA LEU A 460 -8.92 -30.36 -12.37
C LEU A 460 -7.81 -30.52 -11.34
N LEU A 461 -6.57 -30.61 -11.81
CA LEU A 461 -5.36 -30.53 -10.99
C LEU A 461 -4.76 -29.13 -11.09
N VAL A 462 -4.58 -28.44 -9.95
CA VAL A 462 -3.93 -27.14 -9.86
C VAL A 462 -2.56 -27.31 -9.23
N TRP A 463 -1.49 -27.04 -9.99
CA TRP A 463 -0.12 -27.19 -9.55
C TRP A 463 0.44 -25.83 -9.10
N ALA A 464 0.59 -25.62 -7.78
CA ALA A 464 0.99 -24.38 -7.14
C ALA A 464 2.19 -24.58 -6.19
N THR A 465 3.16 -25.41 -6.60
CA THR A 465 4.29 -25.88 -5.77
C THR A 465 5.36 -24.82 -5.53
N GLY A 466 5.22 -23.63 -6.13
CA GLY A 466 6.08 -22.48 -5.87
C GLY A 466 7.42 -22.52 -6.60
N ALA A 467 8.48 -22.07 -5.92
CA ALA A 467 9.82 -21.92 -6.49
C ALA A 467 10.89 -22.53 -5.59
N VAL A 468 12.05 -22.81 -6.18
CA VAL A 468 13.26 -23.31 -5.52
C VAL A 468 14.40 -22.29 -5.66
N GLN A 469 15.37 -22.33 -4.75
CA GLN A 469 16.53 -21.44 -4.78
C GLN A 469 17.38 -21.71 -6.04
N ASN A 470 17.74 -20.64 -6.75
CA ASN A 470 18.76 -20.69 -7.78
C ASN A 470 20.15 -20.81 -7.12
N ILE A 471 20.86 -21.90 -7.38
CA ILE A 471 22.21 -22.15 -6.87
C ILE A 471 23.21 -21.84 -7.99
N PRO A 472 24.00 -20.75 -7.86
CA PRO A 472 24.97 -20.38 -8.87
C PRO A 472 26.13 -21.38 -8.91
N GLN A 473 26.65 -21.63 -10.11
CA GLN A 473 27.85 -22.43 -10.31
C GLN A 473 29.08 -21.53 -10.10
N ILE A 474 29.65 -21.55 -8.89
CA ILE A 474 30.84 -20.80 -8.52
C ILE A 474 31.89 -21.79 -8.03
N PRO A 475 33.10 -21.86 -8.66
CA PRO A 475 34.14 -22.78 -8.26
C PRO A 475 34.50 -22.64 -6.77
N GLY A 476 34.56 -23.76 -6.03
CA GLY A 476 34.87 -23.83 -4.60
C GLY A 476 33.71 -23.46 -3.67
N LEU A 477 32.49 -23.22 -4.20
CA LEU A 477 31.29 -22.95 -3.38
C LEU A 477 30.88 -24.20 -2.60
N GLU A 478 31.05 -25.38 -3.18
CA GLU A 478 30.73 -26.70 -2.60
C GLU A 478 31.58 -27.03 -1.35
N GLU A 479 32.71 -26.37 -1.18
CA GLU A 479 33.60 -26.51 -0.01
C GLU A 479 33.22 -25.56 1.13
N GLN A 480 32.28 -24.64 0.89
CA GLN A 480 31.87 -23.64 1.86
C GLN A 480 30.70 -24.12 2.74
N HIS A 481 30.51 -23.50 3.90
CA HIS A 481 29.27 -23.64 4.66
C HIS A 481 28.18 -22.77 4.03
N VAL A 482 27.35 -23.39 3.20
CA VAL A 482 26.35 -22.69 2.38
C VAL A 482 24.95 -22.89 2.94
N LEU A 483 24.20 -21.80 3.04
CA LEU A 483 22.75 -21.79 3.26
C LEU A 483 22.04 -21.11 2.09
N THR A 484 20.90 -21.63 1.71
CA THR A 484 19.97 -20.87 0.89
C THR A 484 19.25 -19.81 1.72
N SER A 485 18.69 -18.79 1.05
CA SER A 485 17.86 -17.79 1.75
C SER A 485 16.68 -18.41 2.50
N LEU A 486 16.12 -19.51 1.96
CA LEU A 486 15.01 -20.23 2.59
C LEU A 486 15.47 -20.98 3.85
N GLU A 487 16.56 -21.77 3.78
CA GLU A 487 17.11 -22.49 4.93
C GLU A 487 17.46 -21.56 6.08
N TYR A 488 18.04 -20.37 5.77
CA TYR A 488 18.32 -19.35 6.79
C TYR A 488 17.05 -18.80 7.45
N LEU A 489 16.03 -18.43 6.66
CA LEU A 489 14.78 -17.89 7.18
C LEU A 489 13.90 -18.92 7.90
N GLU A 490 14.00 -20.18 7.53
CA GLU A 490 13.35 -21.31 8.22
C GLU A 490 14.04 -21.62 9.54
N GLY A 491 15.33 -21.33 9.66
CA GLY A 491 16.17 -21.65 10.82
C GLY A 491 16.59 -23.13 10.83
N GLU A 492 16.64 -23.78 9.66
CA GLU A 492 16.97 -25.19 9.52
C GLU A 492 18.45 -25.49 9.73
N LYS A 493 19.31 -24.52 9.43
CA LYS A 493 20.76 -24.65 9.56
C LYS A 493 21.35 -23.51 10.40
N GLU A 494 22.35 -23.82 11.19
CA GLU A 494 23.09 -22.84 11.99
C GLU A 494 23.94 -21.91 11.11
N VAL A 495 23.90 -20.62 11.42
CA VAL A 495 24.80 -19.62 10.83
C VAL A 495 26.11 -19.62 11.62
N ARG A 496 27.23 -19.90 10.94
CA ARG A 496 28.57 -19.82 11.52
C ARG A 496 29.15 -18.43 11.31
N GLY A 497 29.56 -17.78 12.38
CA GLY A 497 30.10 -16.41 12.35
C GLY A 497 31.58 -16.34 12.65
N PRO A 498 32.17 -15.11 12.66
CA PRO A 498 31.49 -13.83 12.65
C PRO A 498 31.19 -13.24 11.27
N ARG A 499 31.82 -13.69 10.16
CA ARG A 499 31.75 -13.07 8.83
C ARG A 499 30.85 -13.85 7.89
N ILE A 500 29.89 -13.17 7.27
CA ILE A 500 28.88 -13.76 6.41
C ILE A 500 28.92 -13.08 5.03
N LEU A 501 28.93 -13.89 3.97
CA LEU A 501 28.74 -13.41 2.60
C LEU A 501 27.31 -13.68 2.13
N VAL A 502 26.60 -12.65 1.71
CA VAL A 502 25.29 -12.77 1.05
C VAL A 502 25.46 -12.57 -0.45
N ILE A 503 25.26 -13.63 -1.24
CA ILE A 503 25.33 -13.56 -2.70
C ILE A 503 23.97 -13.21 -3.26
N GLY A 504 23.80 -11.97 -3.72
CA GLY A 504 22.58 -11.44 -4.31
C GLY A 504 21.85 -10.46 -3.40
N ALA A 505 22.24 -9.18 -3.39
CA ALA A 505 21.55 -8.09 -2.67
C ALA A 505 20.34 -7.53 -3.47
N GLY A 506 19.46 -8.41 -3.95
CA GLY A 506 18.13 -8.09 -4.45
C GLY A 506 17.14 -7.87 -3.31
N ARG A 507 15.83 -8.14 -3.52
CA ARG A 507 14.79 -8.03 -2.49
C ARG A 507 15.14 -8.81 -1.22
N VAL A 508 15.27 -10.13 -1.34
CA VAL A 508 15.47 -11.02 -0.18
C VAL A 508 16.86 -10.88 0.43
N GLY A 509 17.90 -10.76 -0.42
CA GLY A 509 19.27 -10.67 0.09
C GLY A 509 19.55 -9.37 0.85
N LEU A 510 18.95 -8.24 0.46
CA LEU A 510 19.05 -7.00 1.21
C LEU A 510 18.39 -7.11 2.60
N GLU A 511 17.23 -7.76 2.68
CA GLU A 511 16.52 -8.00 3.94
C GLU A 511 17.29 -8.96 4.86
N ILE A 512 17.92 -10.00 4.29
CA ILE A 512 18.79 -10.93 5.02
C ILE A 512 20.03 -10.21 5.54
N ALA A 513 20.66 -9.38 4.71
CA ALA A 513 21.82 -8.60 5.14
C ALA A 513 21.48 -7.67 6.32
N GLU A 514 20.33 -6.98 6.28
CA GLU A 514 19.84 -6.18 7.41
C GLU A 514 19.61 -7.05 8.67
N LYS A 515 18.98 -8.21 8.50
CA LYS A 515 18.67 -9.11 9.63
C LYS A 515 19.93 -9.61 10.31
N LEU A 516 20.90 -10.11 9.53
CA LEU A 516 22.19 -10.60 10.03
C LEU A 516 23.01 -9.48 10.68
N GLY A 517 23.02 -8.27 10.09
CA GLY A 517 23.69 -7.13 10.68
C GLY A 517 23.12 -6.74 12.05
N LYS A 518 21.81 -6.81 12.23
CA LYS A 518 21.14 -6.62 13.53
C LYS A 518 21.42 -7.74 14.53
N GLU A 519 21.71 -8.94 14.05
CA GLU A 519 22.13 -10.09 14.87
C GLU A 519 23.62 -10.01 15.27
N GLY A 520 24.36 -8.99 14.79
CA GLY A 520 25.73 -8.72 15.16
C GLY A 520 26.80 -9.32 14.27
N TYR A 521 26.44 -9.97 13.15
CA TYR A 521 27.40 -10.49 12.20
C TYR A 521 28.03 -9.39 11.34
N GLU A 522 29.28 -9.58 10.94
CA GLU A 522 29.92 -8.81 9.86
C GLU A 522 29.40 -9.34 8.51
N VAL A 523 28.70 -8.50 7.76
CA VAL A 523 28.00 -8.92 6.55
C VAL A 523 28.53 -8.20 5.32
N VAL A 524 28.91 -8.96 4.31
CA VAL A 524 29.15 -8.45 2.95
C VAL A 524 28.04 -8.96 2.03
N ALA A 525 27.30 -8.05 1.40
CA ALA A 525 26.23 -8.42 0.48
C ALA A 525 26.55 -7.92 -0.94
N THR A 526 26.69 -8.86 -1.88
CA THR A 526 27.10 -8.55 -3.26
C THR A 526 25.89 -8.48 -4.20
N LYS A 527 25.95 -7.58 -5.18
CA LYS A 527 24.96 -7.46 -6.24
C LYS A 527 25.66 -7.30 -7.59
N ARG A 528 25.44 -8.25 -8.50
CA ARG A 528 26.06 -8.26 -9.83
C ARG A 528 25.62 -7.07 -10.70
N THR A 529 24.36 -6.68 -10.61
CA THR A 529 23.77 -5.57 -11.35
C THR A 529 23.19 -4.53 -10.39
N ASP A 530 23.24 -3.28 -10.71
CA ASP A 530 22.56 -2.20 -10.01
C ASP A 530 21.07 -2.11 -10.45
N PRO A 531 20.16 -1.64 -9.60
CA PRO A 531 20.36 -1.18 -8.24
C PRO A 531 20.28 -2.28 -7.16
N ILE A 532 20.96 -2.06 -6.03
CA ILE A 532 20.76 -2.82 -4.80
C ILE A 532 19.28 -2.74 -4.41
N GLY A 533 18.71 -3.84 -3.90
CA GLY A 533 17.28 -3.92 -3.57
C GLY A 533 16.36 -3.83 -4.79
N SER A 534 16.83 -4.29 -5.96
CA SER A 534 16.00 -4.38 -7.16
C SER A 534 14.73 -5.21 -6.89
N MET A 535 13.62 -4.86 -7.53
CA MET A 535 12.30 -5.49 -7.37
C MET A 535 11.63 -5.25 -5.99
N MET A 536 12.22 -4.44 -5.12
CA MET A 536 11.54 -3.99 -3.89
C MET A 536 10.59 -2.84 -4.20
N GLU A 537 9.48 -2.79 -3.45
CA GLU A 537 8.64 -1.60 -3.42
C GLU A 537 9.48 -0.40 -2.92
N MET A 538 9.32 0.74 -3.57
CA MET A 538 10.19 1.93 -3.42
C MET A 538 10.35 2.39 -1.96
N ILE A 539 9.27 2.48 -1.19
CA ILE A 539 9.31 2.94 0.21
C ILE A 539 9.95 1.89 1.11
N THR A 540 9.64 0.62 0.89
CA THR A 540 10.26 -0.51 1.59
C THR A 540 11.77 -0.52 1.38
N LYS A 541 12.21 -0.32 0.12
CA LYS A 541 13.64 -0.22 -0.22
C LYS A 541 14.30 0.96 0.49
N LYS A 542 13.71 2.16 0.41
CA LYS A 542 14.24 3.36 1.06
C LYS A 542 14.42 3.14 2.57
N LEU A 543 13.41 2.59 3.23
CA LEU A 543 13.48 2.30 4.66
C LEU A 543 14.51 1.23 5.02
N ALA A 544 14.66 0.19 4.19
CA ALA A 544 15.68 -0.84 4.41
C ALA A 544 17.11 -0.25 4.30
N LEU A 545 17.38 0.53 3.26
CA LEU A 545 18.67 1.20 3.07
C LEU A 545 18.99 2.17 4.22
N MET A 546 18.03 2.99 4.66
CA MET A 546 18.19 3.90 5.82
C MET A 546 18.49 3.15 7.13
N ARG A 547 17.97 1.93 7.31
CA ARG A 547 18.27 1.12 8.49
C ARG A 547 19.65 0.45 8.40
N ILE A 548 20.03 -0.02 7.20
CA ILE A 548 21.34 -0.62 6.93
C ILE A 548 22.47 0.41 7.08
N GLU A 549 22.24 1.65 6.64
CA GLU A 549 23.21 2.75 6.80
C GLU A 549 23.62 2.98 8.28
N LYS A 550 22.74 2.62 9.22
CA LYS A 550 23.03 2.67 10.67
C LYS A 550 23.74 1.41 11.21
N LEU A 551 24.03 0.44 10.36
CA LEU A 551 24.69 -0.82 10.71
C LEU A 551 26.13 -0.81 10.15
N PRO A 552 27.15 -0.40 10.93
CA PRO A 552 28.54 -0.30 10.46
C PRO A 552 29.15 -1.67 10.10
N ASN A 553 28.53 -2.75 10.54
CA ASN A 553 28.93 -4.13 10.27
C ASN A 553 28.29 -4.71 8.99
N VAL A 554 27.59 -3.91 8.18
CA VAL A 554 27.00 -4.35 6.90
C VAL A 554 27.60 -3.56 5.74
N THR A 555 28.24 -4.26 4.82
CA THR A 555 28.81 -3.69 3.60
C THR A 555 27.99 -4.15 2.38
N LEU A 556 27.47 -3.21 1.62
CA LEU A 556 26.76 -3.46 0.37
C LEU A 556 27.72 -3.22 -0.80
N MET A 557 27.93 -4.22 -1.66
CA MET A 557 28.82 -4.18 -2.82
C MET A 557 28.02 -4.29 -4.13
N PRO A 558 27.60 -3.15 -4.74
CA PRO A 558 26.99 -3.16 -6.08
C PRO A 558 28.04 -3.54 -7.13
N HIS A 559 27.60 -3.91 -8.34
CA HIS A 559 28.43 -4.28 -9.49
C HIS A 559 29.47 -5.35 -9.18
N THR A 560 29.18 -6.24 -8.18
CA THR A 560 30.13 -7.22 -7.66
C THR A 560 29.69 -8.64 -7.99
N THR A 561 30.56 -9.37 -8.68
CA THR A 561 30.42 -10.79 -9.03
C THR A 561 31.43 -11.62 -8.26
N VAL A 562 30.96 -12.61 -7.50
CA VAL A 562 31.82 -13.62 -6.87
C VAL A 562 32.27 -14.59 -7.97
N LYS A 563 33.59 -14.77 -8.12
CA LYS A 563 34.20 -15.61 -9.17
C LYS A 563 34.63 -16.96 -8.68
N LYS A 564 35.25 -17.04 -7.50
CA LYS A 564 35.83 -18.25 -6.98
C LYS A 564 36.04 -18.20 -5.47
N PHE A 565 35.85 -19.31 -4.80
CA PHE A 565 36.28 -19.51 -3.42
C PHE A 565 37.58 -20.29 -3.40
N ASN A 566 38.57 -19.77 -2.67
CA ASN A 566 39.83 -20.46 -2.40
C ASN A 566 39.97 -20.68 -0.88
N PRO A 567 40.89 -21.54 -0.40
CA PRO A 567 41.07 -21.80 1.05
C PRO A 567 41.36 -20.57 1.90
N GLY A 568 41.92 -19.52 1.32
CA GLY A 568 42.33 -18.32 2.08
C GLY A 568 41.64 -17.01 1.63
N ASN A 569 40.86 -17.01 0.59
CA ASN A 569 40.20 -15.79 0.09
C ASN A 569 39.01 -16.10 -0.82
N VAL A 570 38.22 -15.05 -1.13
CA VAL A 570 37.16 -15.10 -2.12
C VAL A 570 37.49 -14.11 -3.24
N GLU A 571 37.66 -14.61 -4.45
CA GLU A 571 37.90 -13.79 -5.65
C GLU A 571 36.60 -13.18 -6.13
N ILE A 572 36.61 -11.86 -6.33
CA ILE A 572 35.48 -11.09 -6.83
C ILE A 572 35.92 -10.18 -7.99
N VAL A 573 34.94 -9.76 -8.78
CA VAL A 573 35.11 -8.66 -9.73
C VAL A 573 34.09 -7.57 -9.37
N GLN A 574 34.57 -6.38 -9.05
CA GLN A 574 33.74 -5.20 -8.78
C GLN A 574 34.06 -4.10 -9.80
N ASP A 575 33.06 -3.58 -10.48
CA ASP A 575 33.22 -2.55 -11.52
C ASP A 575 34.27 -2.92 -12.59
N GLY A 576 34.40 -4.23 -12.88
CA GLY A 576 35.38 -4.77 -13.84
C GLY A 576 36.78 -4.99 -13.27
N VAL A 577 37.04 -4.63 -12.01
CA VAL A 577 38.33 -4.81 -11.33
C VAL A 577 38.32 -6.10 -10.51
N GLU A 578 39.34 -6.95 -10.71
CA GLU A 578 39.55 -8.15 -9.89
C GLU A 578 40.04 -7.75 -8.49
N MET A 579 39.39 -8.30 -7.48
CA MET A 579 39.66 -8.06 -6.06
C MET A 579 39.59 -9.36 -5.28
N SER A 580 40.08 -9.33 -4.05
CA SER A 580 40.03 -10.46 -3.12
C SER A 580 39.43 -10.02 -1.79
N LEU A 581 38.49 -10.79 -1.28
CA LEU A 581 37.93 -10.65 0.07
C LEU A 581 38.52 -11.71 0.99
N GLU A 582 38.62 -11.40 2.26
CA GLU A 582 38.94 -12.41 3.29
C GLU A 582 37.86 -13.50 3.36
N PRO A 583 38.18 -14.70 3.86
CA PRO A 583 37.25 -15.80 3.95
C PRO A 583 36.02 -15.49 4.80
N PHE A 584 34.91 -16.18 4.50
CA PHE A 584 33.66 -16.11 5.25
C PHE A 584 33.37 -17.46 5.89
N GLN A 585 32.75 -17.45 7.08
CA GLN A 585 32.38 -18.67 7.78
C GLN A 585 31.02 -19.21 7.29
N THR A 586 30.19 -18.36 6.70
CA THR A 586 28.93 -18.76 6.07
C THR A 586 28.71 -17.97 4.79
N VAL A 587 28.18 -18.66 3.77
CA VAL A 587 27.72 -18.06 2.53
C VAL A 587 26.21 -18.24 2.44
N ILE A 588 25.44 -17.15 2.28
CA ILE A 588 23.99 -17.20 2.07
C ILE A 588 23.66 -16.88 0.63
N LEU A 589 22.98 -17.82 -0.04
CA LEU A 589 22.56 -17.65 -1.41
C LEU A 589 21.19 -16.97 -1.47
N ALA A 590 21.17 -15.74 -1.98
CA ALA A 590 19.98 -14.96 -2.30
C ALA A 590 19.95 -14.57 -3.80
N SER A 591 20.49 -15.45 -4.63
CA SER A 591 20.75 -15.28 -6.08
C SER A 591 19.50 -15.40 -6.97
N GLY A 592 18.31 -15.34 -6.36
CA GLY A 592 17.03 -15.46 -7.03
C GLY A 592 16.43 -16.86 -6.93
N MET A 593 15.24 -17.00 -7.48
CA MET A 593 14.46 -18.24 -7.45
C MET A 593 14.20 -18.72 -8.87
N LEU A 594 13.99 -20.03 -9.02
CA LEU A 594 13.54 -20.70 -10.23
C LEU A 594 12.21 -21.39 -9.94
N SER A 595 11.31 -21.45 -10.92
CA SER A 595 10.07 -22.23 -10.77
C SER A 595 10.38 -23.66 -10.36
N ALA A 596 9.65 -24.18 -9.36
CA ALA A 596 9.78 -25.55 -8.95
C ALA A 596 9.39 -26.49 -10.13
N PRO A 597 9.93 -27.71 -10.18
CA PRO A 597 9.55 -28.67 -11.22
C PRO A 597 8.02 -28.86 -11.30
N GLY A 598 7.50 -28.89 -12.52
CA GLY A 598 6.11 -29.21 -12.78
C GLY A 598 5.78 -30.67 -12.42
N PRO A 599 4.50 -31.09 -12.55
CA PRO A 599 4.12 -32.47 -12.34
C PRO A 599 4.82 -33.40 -13.35
N ASP A 600 5.14 -34.57 -12.91
CA ASP A 600 5.76 -35.59 -13.75
C ASP A 600 4.82 -36.08 -14.88
N GLU A 601 5.37 -36.76 -15.86
CA GLU A 601 4.60 -37.28 -17.00
C GLU A 601 3.53 -38.32 -16.61
N GLY A 602 3.74 -39.05 -15.50
CA GLY A 602 2.74 -39.98 -14.97
C GLY A 602 1.49 -39.24 -14.48
N ILE A 603 1.67 -38.16 -13.76
CA ILE A 603 0.58 -37.29 -13.28
C ILE A 603 -0.15 -36.62 -14.47
N LYS A 604 0.59 -36.07 -15.42
CA LYS A 604 0.00 -35.42 -16.61
C LYS A 604 -0.91 -36.34 -17.42
N LYS A 605 -0.59 -37.63 -17.48
CA LYS A 605 -1.36 -38.63 -18.24
C LYS A 605 -2.67 -39.03 -17.57
N VAL A 606 -2.81 -38.83 -16.26
CA VAL A 606 -3.97 -39.33 -15.50
C VAL A 606 -4.96 -38.25 -15.12
N VAL A 607 -4.67 -36.96 -15.42
CA VAL A 607 -5.56 -35.83 -15.12
C VAL A 607 -6.21 -35.30 -16.40
N PRO A 608 -7.53 -35.05 -16.40
CA PRO A 608 -8.21 -34.48 -17.57
C PRO A 608 -7.81 -33.03 -17.85
N ARG A 609 -7.54 -32.25 -16.79
CA ARG A 609 -7.18 -30.83 -16.87
C ARG A 609 -6.07 -30.50 -15.85
N LEU A 610 -5.06 -29.75 -16.31
CA LEU A 610 -3.92 -29.31 -15.50
C LEU A 610 -3.74 -27.79 -15.65
N GLU A 611 -3.66 -27.09 -14.53
CA GLU A 611 -3.28 -25.69 -14.46
C GLU A 611 -2.04 -25.54 -13.57
N ILE A 612 -1.06 -24.74 -14.03
CA ILE A 612 0.14 -24.42 -13.25
C ILE A 612 0.09 -22.94 -12.94
N ILE A 613 0.12 -22.56 -11.65
CA ILE A 613 -0.07 -21.18 -11.21
C ILE A 613 0.99 -20.72 -10.21
N GLY A 614 1.03 -19.40 -10.01
CA GLY A 614 1.99 -18.75 -9.10
C GLY A 614 3.43 -18.98 -9.53
N ASP A 615 4.35 -19.04 -8.58
CA ASP A 615 5.79 -19.18 -8.84
C ASP A 615 6.16 -20.52 -9.51
N ALA A 616 5.31 -21.52 -9.46
CA ALA A 616 5.49 -22.78 -10.21
C ALA A 616 5.37 -22.56 -11.73
N ASN A 617 4.60 -21.56 -12.16
CA ASN A 617 4.52 -21.13 -13.56
C ASN A 617 5.58 -20.06 -13.86
N GLN A 618 5.58 -18.98 -13.09
CA GLN A 618 6.52 -17.86 -13.23
C GLN A 618 6.78 -17.20 -11.88
N VAL A 619 8.06 -17.13 -11.49
CA VAL A 619 8.48 -16.50 -10.22
C VAL A 619 8.18 -15.00 -10.26
N GLN A 620 7.39 -14.53 -9.30
CA GLN A 620 7.01 -13.13 -9.16
C GLN A 620 6.95 -12.70 -7.69
N ASP A 621 5.78 -12.24 -7.21
CA ASP A 621 5.56 -11.79 -5.85
C ASP A 621 4.24 -12.31 -5.27
N ILE A 622 3.95 -11.91 -4.02
CA ILE A 622 2.73 -12.35 -3.31
C ILE A 622 1.47 -11.84 -4.03
N PHE A 623 1.51 -10.64 -4.61
CA PHE A 623 0.39 -10.09 -5.37
C PHE A 623 0.04 -11.01 -6.54
N ALA A 624 1.03 -11.32 -7.38
CA ALA A 624 0.84 -12.19 -8.53
C ALA A 624 0.36 -13.60 -8.11
N ALA A 625 0.91 -14.14 -7.03
CA ALA A 625 0.54 -15.46 -6.52
C ALA A 625 -0.94 -15.51 -6.06
N VAL A 626 -1.39 -14.56 -5.25
CA VAL A 626 -2.78 -14.51 -4.76
C VAL A 626 -3.76 -14.24 -5.91
N HIS A 627 -3.41 -13.31 -6.81
CA HIS A 627 -4.26 -12.99 -7.95
C HIS A 627 -4.36 -14.14 -8.96
N ALA A 628 -3.29 -14.92 -9.16
CA ALA A 628 -3.33 -16.10 -10.04
C ALA A 628 -4.38 -17.13 -9.58
N GLY A 629 -4.53 -17.34 -8.28
CA GLY A 629 -5.57 -18.21 -7.73
C GLY A 629 -6.99 -17.70 -7.98
N TYR A 630 -7.21 -16.40 -7.86
CA TYR A 630 -8.49 -15.77 -8.16
C TYR A 630 -8.83 -15.80 -9.66
N GLU A 631 -7.87 -15.45 -10.52
CA GLU A 631 -8.05 -15.51 -11.98
C GLU A 631 -8.37 -16.94 -12.45
N LEU A 632 -7.74 -17.95 -11.84
CA LEU A 632 -8.09 -19.33 -12.11
C LEU A 632 -9.55 -19.62 -11.77
N ALA A 633 -10.04 -19.13 -10.62
CA ALA A 633 -11.43 -19.34 -10.23
C ALA A 633 -12.43 -18.63 -11.17
N LEU A 634 -12.05 -17.50 -11.78
CA LEU A 634 -12.88 -16.84 -12.80
C LEU A 634 -12.99 -17.65 -14.11
N LYS A 635 -11.97 -18.47 -14.42
CA LYS A 635 -11.90 -19.29 -15.63
C LYS A 635 -12.85 -20.49 -15.56
N TYR A 636 -13.09 -21.01 -14.40
CA TYR A 636 -13.89 -22.20 -14.11
C TYR A 636 -15.16 -21.87 -13.33
#